data_7234431b1c9d698ec3fdd7c8a946b2a0
#
_entry.id   7234431b1c9d698ec3fdd7c8a946b2a0
#
_cell.length_a   1.000
_cell.length_b   1.000
_cell.length_c   1.000
_cell.angle_alpha   90.00
_cell.angle_beta   90.00
_cell.angle_gamma   90.00
#
_symmetry.space_group_name_H-M   'P 1'
#
loop_
_entity.id
_entity.type
_entity.pdbx_description
1 polymer ?
#
loop_
_entity_poly.entity_id
_entity_poly.type
_entity_poly.pdbx_seq_one_letter_code
_entity_poly.pdbx_strand_id
1 'polypeptide(L)'
;MANDKIVIHGARAHNLKNIDVTIPRDQLVVVTGLSGSGKSSLAFDTLYAEGQRRYVESLSAYARQFLGQMDKPDVDSIDGLSPAISIDQKTTSKNPRSTVGTVTEINDYLRLLYARCGHPICPNDHVEITSQSVEQMVDQVLELPERSKIQILSPVIYQKKGQHKKVFEHIQKEGYVRVRVDGEIYDISEVPELEKNKKHDIAIVIDRIIIKEGIRSRLFDSFEAALRLADGYAVVDVIGQEEMLFSEHYACPYCGFTVGELEPRLFSFNAPFGACPECDGLGIKLAVDEDLVIPDRSLTLREGALVPWNPISSQYYPQMLEQFCLSFGIDMDTPFEKLSKEEQQLILHGSNGRTFHFHYENDFGGVRDVEVPFEGVLNNIYRRYHETNSDFTRDQMRLYMTELTCSHCHGYRLNEQALAVKVGGIHLGELSEKSIQDALAFLEQLSLTEQETMIAKPILKEIKDRLTFLQNVGLGYLTLSRAARTLSGGEAQRIRLATQIGSNLSGVLYILDEPSIGLHQRDNDRLLDSLRKMRDLGNTLIVVEHDEDTMRAADYLIDIGPGAGQHGGEVVAYGTPQEVSENPNSLTGQYLSGKRKIPVPKERRKGNGKKITVVEASENNLQNITVDFPLATFTAVTGVSGSGKSTLVNEILKKALQQKVSRSHAKPGKHKKITGFESIEKVIDIDQSPIGRTPRSNPATYTSVFDDIRDLFAQTNEAKVHGYKKGRFSFNVKGGRCEACKGDGIIKIEMHFLPDVYVPCEVCHGKRYNSETLEVHYKGKNIAEILEMTVEDALEFFKHIPKIKRKLQTIVDVGLGYVTLGQPATTLSGGEAQRMKLASELHRSSNGRNFYILDEPTTGLHAEDIARLLKVLQRLVDNGNTVLVIEHNLDVIKCADYLIDLGPEGGAGGGTILATGTPEAVAKVSTSFTGQYLQKILNK
;
A
#
# COMPACT_ATOMS: atom_id res chain seq x y z
N MET A 1 -33.61 -29.30 13.86
CA MET A 1 -32.28 -29.94 13.83
C MET A 1 -31.35 -28.93 13.24
N ALA A 2 -30.28 -28.58 13.95
CA ALA A 2 -29.26 -27.71 13.38
C ALA A 2 -28.64 -28.42 12.16
N ASN A 3 -28.53 -27.74 11.05
CA ASN A 3 -27.97 -28.33 9.83
C ASN A 3 -26.45 -28.37 10.03
N ASP A 4 -25.90 -29.53 10.39
CA ASP A 4 -24.48 -29.72 10.71
C ASP A 4 -23.57 -29.69 9.47
N LYS A 5 -24.15 -29.44 8.30
CA LYS A 5 -23.45 -29.48 7.00
C LYS A 5 -23.97 -28.39 6.06
N ILE A 6 -23.08 -27.90 5.23
CA ILE A 6 -23.40 -27.11 4.03
C ILE A 6 -23.41 -28.09 2.86
N VAL A 7 -24.51 -28.18 2.13
CA VAL A 7 -24.67 -29.07 0.97
C VAL A 7 -24.85 -28.24 -0.28
N ILE A 8 -23.94 -28.43 -1.24
CA ILE A 8 -23.94 -27.75 -2.54
C ILE A 8 -24.40 -28.79 -3.57
N HIS A 9 -25.38 -28.46 -4.39
CA HIS A 9 -25.85 -29.29 -5.48
C HIS A 9 -25.63 -28.59 -6.81
N GLY A 10 -24.96 -29.25 -7.75
CA GLY A 10 -24.84 -28.83 -9.13
C GLY A 10 -24.06 -27.55 -9.34
N ALA A 11 -22.89 -27.37 -8.70
CA ALA A 11 -22.06 -26.20 -8.91
C ALA A 11 -21.37 -26.26 -10.29
N ARG A 12 -21.56 -25.18 -11.10
CA ARG A 12 -21.07 -25.06 -12.49
C ARG A 12 -20.32 -23.75 -12.76
N ALA A 13 -20.02 -22.98 -11.71
CA ALA A 13 -19.30 -21.72 -11.88
C ALA A 13 -17.95 -21.95 -12.56
N HIS A 14 -17.68 -21.17 -13.62
CA HIS A 14 -16.45 -21.23 -14.43
C HIS A 14 -16.14 -22.64 -14.97
N ASN A 15 -15.11 -23.32 -14.42
CA ASN A 15 -14.67 -24.64 -14.87
C ASN A 15 -15.22 -25.81 -14.02
N LEU A 16 -16.08 -25.54 -13.05
CA LEU A 16 -16.70 -26.59 -12.23
C LEU A 16 -17.65 -27.46 -13.07
N LYS A 17 -17.53 -28.78 -12.94
CA LYS A 17 -18.22 -29.77 -13.77
C LYS A 17 -19.49 -30.32 -13.11
N ASN A 18 -20.43 -29.43 -12.75
CA ASN A 18 -21.70 -29.82 -12.12
C ASN A 18 -21.48 -30.68 -10.87
N ILE A 19 -20.66 -30.18 -9.94
CA ILE A 19 -20.23 -30.93 -8.77
C ILE A 19 -21.19 -30.80 -7.59
N ASP A 20 -21.36 -31.89 -6.85
CA ASP A 20 -22.02 -31.92 -5.55
C ASP A 20 -20.95 -31.98 -4.45
N VAL A 21 -21.06 -31.09 -3.46
CA VAL A 21 -20.09 -31.00 -2.37
C VAL A 21 -20.79 -30.86 -1.03
N THR A 22 -20.36 -31.69 -0.06
CA THR A 22 -20.82 -31.58 1.32
C THR A 22 -19.69 -31.10 2.22
N ILE A 23 -19.89 -30.00 2.90
CA ILE A 23 -18.92 -29.35 3.77
C ILE A 23 -19.42 -29.41 5.22
N PRO A 24 -18.65 -29.96 6.16
CA PRO A 24 -19.04 -29.95 7.58
C PRO A 24 -19.00 -28.52 8.13
N ARG A 25 -19.93 -28.18 9.04
CA ARG A 25 -19.95 -26.89 9.73
C ARG A 25 -19.10 -26.93 10.99
N ASP A 26 -18.76 -25.75 11.48
CA ASP A 26 -17.97 -25.54 12.71
C ASP A 26 -16.61 -26.27 12.69
N GLN A 27 -16.04 -26.33 11.49
CA GLN A 27 -14.74 -26.97 11.22
C GLN A 27 -13.85 -26.07 10.38
N LEU A 28 -12.55 -26.35 10.42
CA LEU A 28 -11.55 -25.80 9.53
C LEU A 28 -11.47 -26.69 8.28
N VAL A 29 -12.04 -26.24 7.20
CA VAL A 29 -12.10 -26.94 5.90
C VAL A 29 -11.09 -26.30 4.94
N VAL A 30 -10.20 -27.09 4.38
CA VAL A 30 -9.25 -26.61 3.38
C VAL A 30 -9.65 -27.13 1.99
N VAL A 31 -9.79 -26.20 1.04
CA VAL A 31 -10.00 -26.50 -0.38
C VAL A 31 -8.66 -26.37 -1.09
N THR A 32 -8.19 -27.47 -1.66
CA THR A 32 -6.88 -27.57 -2.30
C THR A 32 -6.95 -28.12 -3.72
N GLY A 33 -5.82 -28.23 -4.42
CA GLY A 33 -5.70 -28.73 -5.79
C GLY A 33 -4.78 -27.86 -6.65
N LEU A 34 -4.56 -28.21 -7.90
CA LEU A 34 -3.69 -27.48 -8.82
C LEU A 34 -4.15 -26.03 -9.06
N SER A 35 -3.23 -25.15 -9.45
CA SER A 35 -3.58 -23.82 -9.92
C SER A 35 -4.55 -23.91 -11.10
N GLY A 36 -5.67 -23.14 -11.07
CA GLY A 36 -6.70 -23.18 -12.11
C GLY A 36 -7.60 -24.42 -12.06
N SER A 37 -7.58 -25.24 -10.98
CA SER A 37 -8.45 -26.41 -10.87
C SER A 37 -9.91 -26.10 -10.54
N GLY A 38 -10.25 -24.88 -10.08
CA GLY A 38 -11.62 -24.49 -9.71
C GLY A 38 -11.85 -24.24 -8.22
N LYS A 39 -10.80 -24.21 -7.40
CA LYS A 39 -10.88 -23.94 -5.95
C LYS A 39 -11.60 -22.63 -5.63
N SER A 40 -11.10 -21.55 -6.23
CA SER A 40 -11.68 -20.20 -6.01
C SER A 40 -13.08 -20.11 -6.57
N SER A 41 -13.39 -20.82 -7.67
CA SER A 41 -14.75 -20.89 -8.24
C SER A 41 -15.72 -21.55 -7.27
N LEU A 42 -15.31 -22.59 -6.52
CA LEU A 42 -16.15 -23.18 -5.49
C LEU A 42 -16.28 -22.28 -4.27
N ALA A 43 -15.15 -21.77 -3.75
CA ALA A 43 -15.13 -21.05 -2.47
C ALA A 43 -15.72 -19.62 -2.60
N PHE A 44 -15.29 -18.87 -3.60
CA PHE A 44 -15.68 -17.45 -3.78
C PHE A 44 -16.84 -17.26 -4.74
N ASP A 45 -16.74 -17.80 -5.96
CA ASP A 45 -17.75 -17.53 -7.00
C ASP A 45 -19.05 -18.35 -6.79
N THR A 46 -19.02 -19.39 -5.93
CA THR A 46 -20.21 -20.19 -5.58
C THR A 46 -20.66 -19.93 -4.15
N LEU A 47 -19.88 -20.32 -3.14
CA LEU A 47 -20.29 -20.27 -1.72
C LEU A 47 -20.41 -18.84 -1.19
N TYR A 48 -19.36 -18.04 -1.37
CA TYR A 48 -19.36 -16.66 -0.88
C TYR A 48 -20.39 -15.82 -1.63
N ALA A 49 -20.42 -15.93 -2.95
CA ALA A 49 -21.35 -15.18 -3.79
C ALA A 49 -22.81 -15.45 -3.42
N GLU A 50 -23.18 -16.71 -3.19
CA GLU A 50 -24.54 -17.07 -2.75
C GLU A 50 -24.82 -16.62 -1.31
N GLY A 51 -23.87 -16.75 -0.41
CA GLY A 51 -24.00 -16.30 0.99
C GLY A 51 -24.22 -14.78 1.07
N GLN A 52 -23.46 -14.02 0.31
CA GLN A 52 -23.59 -12.56 0.24
C GLN A 52 -24.89 -12.15 -0.47
N ARG A 53 -25.27 -12.82 -1.56
CA ARG A 53 -26.53 -12.58 -2.26
C ARG A 53 -27.73 -12.73 -1.30
N ARG A 54 -27.80 -13.84 -0.55
CA ARG A 54 -28.87 -14.07 0.45
C ARG A 54 -28.88 -13.02 1.55
N TYR A 55 -27.70 -12.62 2.00
CA TYR A 55 -27.59 -11.56 3.01
C TYR A 55 -28.13 -10.22 2.46
N VAL A 56 -27.71 -9.80 1.28
CA VAL A 56 -28.19 -8.58 0.61
C VAL A 56 -29.70 -8.63 0.34
N GLU A 57 -30.23 -9.79 -0.07
CA GLU A 57 -31.67 -9.97 -0.27
C GLU A 57 -32.50 -9.85 1.03
N SER A 58 -31.90 -10.17 2.17
CA SER A 58 -32.54 -10.02 3.48
C SER A 58 -32.64 -8.56 3.95
N LEU A 59 -31.90 -7.65 3.35
CA LEU A 59 -31.88 -6.24 3.69
C LEU A 59 -33.11 -5.48 3.13
N SER A 60 -33.37 -4.28 3.66
CA SER A 60 -34.45 -3.42 3.16
C SER A 60 -34.25 -3.05 1.69
N ALA A 61 -35.34 -2.77 0.98
CA ALA A 61 -35.31 -2.35 -0.43
C ALA A 61 -34.40 -1.11 -0.65
N TYR A 62 -34.37 -0.20 0.33
CA TYR A 62 -33.49 0.97 0.31
C TYR A 62 -32.00 0.58 0.36
N ALA A 63 -31.60 -0.28 1.28
CA ALA A 63 -30.22 -0.75 1.41
C ALA A 63 -29.77 -1.52 0.14
N ARG A 64 -30.65 -2.30 -0.47
CA ARG A 64 -30.38 -3.03 -1.73
C ARG A 64 -30.08 -2.10 -2.91
N GLN A 65 -30.70 -0.92 -2.98
CA GLN A 65 -30.40 0.07 -4.03
C GLN A 65 -28.96 0.56 -3.98
N PHE A 66 -28.33 0.62 -2.80
CA PHE A 66 -26.94 1.05 -2.64
C PHE A 66 -25.93 -0.09 -2.83
N LEU A 67 -26.31 -1.32 -2.50
CA LEU A 67 -25.40 -2.48 -2.59
C LEU A 67 -25.39 -3.15 -3.97
N GLY A 68 -26.32 -2.78 -4.83
CA GLY A 68 -26.50 -3.40 -6.16
C GLY A 68 -27.17 -4.77 -6.10
N GLN A 69 -27.59 -5.23 -7.26
CA GLN A 69 -28.14 -6.57 -7.42
C GLN A 69 -26.97 -7.52 -7.72
N MET A 70 -26.82 -8.56 -6.92
CA MET A 70 -25.80 -9.59 -7.13
C MET A 70 -26.34 -10.68 -8.06
N ASP A 71 -25.53 -11.10 -9.04
CA ASP A 71 -25.88 -12.22 -9.89
C ASP A 71 -25.92 -13.52 -9.06
N LYS A 72 -26.91 -14.37 -9.38
CA LYS A 72 -27.00 -15.68 -8.80
C LYS A 72 -25.88 -16.55 -9.35
N PRO A 73 -25.05 -17.19 -8.50
CA PRO A 73 -24.05 -18.13 -9.00
C PRO A 73 -24.71 -19.30 -9.73
N ASP A 74 -23.99 -19.90 -10.69
CA ASP A 74 -24.46 -21.07 -11.42
C ASP A 74 -24.38 -22.32 -10.55
N VAL A 75 -25.42 -22.53 -9.76
CA VAL A 75 -25.59 -23.64 -8.82
C VAL A 75 -27.07 -23.96 -8.69
N ASP A 76 -27.40 -25.26 -8.55
CA ASP A 76 -28.78 -25.66 -8.39
C ASP A 76 -29.33 -25.24 -7.02
N SER A 77 -28.68 -25.64 -5.93
CA SER A 77 -29.02 -25.20 -4.57
C SER A 77 -27.82 -25.28 -3.62
N ILE A 78 -27.89 -24.47 -2.56
CA ILE A 78 -26.97 -24.55 -1.41
C ILE A 78 -27.80 -24.54 -0.14
N ASP A 79 -27.73 -25.62 0.64
CA ASP A 79 -28.40 -25.77 1.91
C ASP A 79 -27.43 -25.59 3.08
N GLY A 80 -27.94 -25.10 4.21
CA GLY A 80 -27.16 -24.93 5.46
C GLY A 80 -26.17 -23.77 5.44
N LEU A 81 -26.27 -22.84 4.52
CA LEU A 81 -25.39 -21.70 4.38
C LEU A 81 -25.60 -20.67 5.51
N SER A 82 -24.52 -20.29 6.19
CA SER A 82 -24.48 -19.18 7.17
C SER A 82 -24.12 -17.87 6.47
N PRO A 83 -24.31 -16.71 7.17
CA PRO A 83 -23.75 -15.44 6.70
C PRO A 83 -22.26 -15.60 6.38
N ALA A 84 -21.84 -15.18 5.18
CA ALA A 84 -20.50 -15.40 4.68
C ALA A 84 -19.66 -14.12 4.69
N ILE A 85 -18.43 -14.22 5.16
CA ILE A 85 -17.41 -13.15 5.14
C ILE A 85 -16.20 -13.65 4.35
N SER A 86 -15.78 -12.87 3.36
CA SER A 86 -14.60 -13.14 2.53
C SER A 86 -13.40 -12.34 2.99
N ILE A 87 -12.25 -12.99 3.04
CA ILE A 87 -10.94 -12.36 3.29
C ILE A 87 -10.02 -12.71 2.14
N ASP A 88 -10.08 -11.88 1.10
CA ASP A 88 -9.30 -12.03 -0.14
C ASP A 88 -8.00 -11.20 -0.15
N GLN A 89 -7.13 -11.46 -1.14
CA GLN A 89 -5.85 -10.75 -1.32
C GLN A 89 -5.97 -9.42 -2.08
N LYS A 90 -7.02 -9.20 -2.83
CA LYS A 90 -7.03 -8.25 -3.96
C LYS A 90 -7.10 -6.76 -3.61
N THR A 91 -7.29 -6.34 -2.36
CA THR A 91 -7.55 -4.93 -2.06
C THR A 91 -6.62 -4.35 -1.02
N THR A 92 -5.46 -3.84 -1.44
CA THR A 92 -4.77 -2.81 -0.68
C THR A 92 -5.48 -1.49 -0.90
N SER A 93 -5.81 -0.78 0.18
CA SER A 93 -6.41 0.55 0.09
C SER A 93 -5.44 1.51 -0.65
N LYS A 94 -5.89 2.11 -1.74
CA LYS A 94 -5.12 3.14 -2.46
C LYS A 94 -5.21 4.51 -1.79
N ASN A 95 -6.03 4.66 -0.76
CA ASN A 95 -6.21 5.91 -0.06
C ASN A 95 -4.93 6.26 0.74
N PRO A 96 -4.26 7.38 0.46
CA PRO A 96 -3.01 7.76 1.13
C PRO A 96 -3.20 8.09 2.62
N ARG A 97 -4.42 8.33 3.06
CA ARG A 97 -4.77 8.60 4.47
C ARG A 97 -5.02 7.34 5.29
N SER A 98 -5.23 6.19 4.64
CA SER A 98 -5.42 4.92 5.36
C SER A 98 -4.11 4.43 5.96
N THR A 99 -4.14 4.12 7.24
CA THR A 99 -3.01 3.53 8.00
C THR A 99 -3.43 2.21 8.62
N VAL A 100 -2.47 1.43 9.12
CA VAL A 100 -2.75 0.21 9.88
C VAL A 100 -3.72 0.53 11.03
N GLY A 101 -3.44 1.58 11.81
CA GLY A 101 -4.29 1.99 12.93
C GLY A 101 -5.74 2.35 12.54
N THR A 102 -5.95 2.96 11.36
CA THR A 102 -7.31 3.30 10.90
C THR A 102 -8.06 2.10 10.33
N VAL A 103 -7.37 1.20 9.61
CA VAL A 103 -7.99 0.00 9.04
C VAL A 103 -8.39 -1.01 10.11
N THR A 104 -7.65 -1.05 11.23
CA THR A 104 -7.93 -1.91 12.38
C THR A 104 -8.86 -1.28 13.41
N GLU A 105 -9.31 -0.07 13.18
CA GLU A 105 -10.12 0.74 14.12
C GLU A 105 -9.41 1.05 15.44
N ILE A 106 -8.18 0.62 15.64
CA ILE A 106 -7.39 0.90 16.85
C ILE A 106 -7.24 2.41 17.06
N ASN A 107 -7.08 3.16 15.97
CA ASN A 107 -6.94 4.61 16.02
C ASN A 107 -8.16 5.32 16.66
N ASP A 108 -9.37 4.80 16.47
CA ASP A 108 -10.58 5.37 17.05
C ASP A 108 -10.62 5.22 18.57
N TYR A 109 -10.18 4.06 19.08
CA TYR A 109 -10.02 3.84 20.50
C TYR A 109 -8.87 4.64 21.10
N LEU A 110 -7.75 4.79 20.39
CA LEU A 110 -6.63 5.64 20.82
C LEU A 110 -7.05 7.11 20.92
N ARG A 111 -7.79 7.62 19.94
CA ARG A 111 -8.35 8.97 19.97
C ARG A 111 -9.23 9.18 21.19
N LEU A 112 -10.05 8.18 21.53
CA LEU A 112 -10.90 8.24 22.73
C LEU A 112 -10.05 8.21 24.02
N LEU A 113 -9.00 7.38 24.06
CA LEU A 113 -8.09 7.31 25.19
C LEU A 113 -7.40 8.67 25.43
N TYR A 114 -6.83 9.27 24.38
CA TYR A 114 -6.15 10.56 24.47
C TYR A 114 -7.11 11.72 24.81
N ALA A 115 -8.35 11.66 24.34
CA ALA A 115 -9.36 12.66 24.67
C ALA A 115 -9.83 12.60 26.13
N ARG A 116 -9.76 11.41 26.77
CA ARG A 116 -10.30 11.20 28.12
C ARG A 116 -9.24 11.11 29.21
N CYS A 117 -8.06 10.63 28.89
CA CYS A 117 -6.96 10.41 29.84
C CYS A 117 -5.69 11.16 29.41
N GLY A 118 -5.77 12.07 28.47
CA GLY A 118 -4.64 12.82 27.96
C GLY A 118 -4.37 14.08 28.77
N HIS A 119 -3.07 14.33 29.03
CA HIS A 119 -2.58 15.51 29.73
C HIS A 119 -1.93 16.46 28.72
N PRO A 120 -2.49 17.65 28.46
CA PRO A 120 -1.85 18.65 27.63
C PRO A 120 -0.59 19.19 28.28
N ILE A 121 0.52 19.16 27.54
CA ILE A 121 1.81 19.70 27.98
C ILE A 121 2.24 20.76 26.97
N CYS A 122 2.56 21.96 27.47
CA CYS A 122 3.02 23.05 26.62
C CYS A 122 4.28 22.65 25.85
N PRO A 123 4.31 22.76 24.50
CA PRO A 123 5.49 22.42 23.71
C PRO A 123 6.67 23.38 23.95
N ASN A 124 6.38 24.61 24.37
CA ASN A 124 7.38 25.66 24.58
C ASN A 124 7.95 25.64 25.99
N ASP A 125 7.10 25.57 27.01
CA ASP A 125 7.47 25.73 28.41
C ASP A 125 7.52 24.40 29.17
N HIS A 126 7.09 23.30 28.57
CA HIS A 126 7.08 21.94 29.09
C HIS A 126 6.31 21.78 30.42
N VAL A 127 5.33 22.66 30.67
CA VAL A 127 4.42 22.59 31.82
C VAL A 127 3.11 21.94 31.43
N GLU A 128 2.49 21.28 32.38
CA GLU A 128 1.14 20.72 32.19
C GLU A 128 0.12 21.86 32.11
N ILE A 129 -0.74 21.81 31.10
CA ILE A 129 -1.78 22.79 30.87
C ILE A 129 -3.08 22.22 31.42
N THR A 130 -3.67 22.89 32.40
CA THR A 130 -4.95 22.51 33.00
C THR A 130 -6.03 23.52 32.66
N SER A 131 -7.24 23.05 32.42
CA SER A 131 -8.40 23.94 32.45
C SER A 131 -8.80 24.20 33.93
N GLN A 132 -9.14 25.43 34.24
CA GLN A 132 -9.52 25.81 35.60
C GLN A 132 -11.04 26.05 35.65
N SER A 133 -11.71 25.51 36.67
CA SER A 133 -13.08 25.92 36.97
C SER A 133 -13.10 27.31 37.61
N VAL A 134 -14.25 28.00 37.53
CA VAL A 134 -14.39 29.32 38.14
C VAL A 134 -14.10 29.27 39.66
N GLU A 135 -14.48 28.16 40.36
CA GLU A 135 -14.14 27.95 41.75
C GLU A 135 -12.67 27.92 42.01
N GLN A 136 -11.88 27.20 41.18
CA GLN A 136 -10.44 27.11 41.29
C GLN A 136 -9.76 28.46 41.01
N MET A 137 -10.24 29.23 40.02
CA MET A 137 -9.75 30.57 39.74
C MET A 137 -9.97 31.51 40.92
N VAL A 138 -11.16 31.45 41.52
CA VAL A 138 -11.51 32.22 42.72
C VAL A 138 -10.64 31.82 43.92
N ASP A 139 -10.43 30.54 44.15
CA ASP A 139 -9.60 30.05 45.25
C ASP A 139 -8.16 30.53 45.09
N GLN A 140 -7.59 30.46 43.87
CA GLN A 140 -6.25 30.94 43.59
C GLN A 140 -6.10 32.47 43.82
N VAL A 141 -7.14 33.27 43.47
CA VAL A 141 -7.10 34.69 43.71
C VAL A 141 -7.28 35.02 45.22
N LEU A 142 -7.99 34.19 45.95
CA LEU A 142 -8.15 34.37 47.41
C LEU A 142 -6.86 34.02 48.18
N GLU A 143 -5.89 33.31 47.61
CA GLU A 143 -4.57 33.09 48.18
C GLU A 143 -3.68 34.34 48.19
N LEU A 144 -4.07 35.38 47.42
CA LEU A 144 -3.35 36.66 47.44
C LEU A 144 -3.43 37.31 48.83
N PRO A 145 -2.39 38.09 49.21
CA PRO A 145 -2.36 38.79 50.48
C PRO A 145 -3.58 39.68 50.73
N GLU A 146 -4.10 39.71 51.96
CA GLU A 146 -5.19 40.63 52.30
C GLU A 146 -4.85 42.08 51.93
N ARG A 147 -5.84 42.80 51.48
CA ARG A 147 -5.79 44.20 50.94
C ARG A 147 -5.12 44.33 49.58
N SER A 148 -4.72 43.26 48.92
CA SER A 148 -4.30 43.35 47.52
C SER A 148 -5.38 43.99 46.68
N LYS A 149 -5.00 44.92 45.81
CA LYS A 149 -5.89 45.56 44.84
C LYS A 149 -5.79 44.86 43.54
N ILE A 150 -6.88 44.30 43.06
CA ILE A 150 -6.95 43.56 41.80
C ILE A 150 -7.95 44.15 40.83
N GLN A 151 -7.71 43.94 39.54
CA GLN A 151 -8.70 44.21 38.50
C GLN A 151 -8.94 42.93 37.70
N ILE A 152 -10.20 42.61 37.52
CA ILE A 152 -10.61 41.46 36.68
C ILE A 152 -10.89 42.00 35.29
N LEU A 153 -10.16 41.47 34.31
CA LEU A 153 -10.17 41.91 32.91
C LEU A 153 -10.66 40.77 32.02
N SER A 154 -11.46 41.13 31.02
CA SER A 154 -11.89 40.23 29.96
C SER A 154 -11.17 40.59 28.67
N PRO A 155 -10.15 39.81 28.18
CA PRO A 155 -9.37 40.08 26.99
C PRO A 155 -10.16 39.74 25.73
N VAL A 156 -10.79 40.75 25.08
CA VAL A 156 -11.64 40.56 23.89
C VAL A 156 -10.87 40.67 22.56
N ILE A 157 -9.74 41.35 22.53
CA ILE A 157 -8.85 41.45 21.37
C ILE A 157 -7.42 41.23 21.87
N TYR A 158 -6.71 40.33 21.20
CA TYR A 158 -5.31 40.04 21.47
C TYR A 158 -4.51 40.09 20.16
N GLN A 159 -3.52 40.99 20.05
CA GLN A 159 -2.57 41.13 18.94
C GLN A 159 -3.22 41.21 17.55
N LYS A 160 -4.42 41.81 17.44
CA LYS A 160 -5.13 41.97 16.15
C LYS A 160 -5.01 43.36 15.59
N LYS A 161 -4.76 43.49 14.28
CA LYS A 161 -4.75 44.75 13.56
C LYS A 161 -6.17 45.26 13.32
N GLY A 162 -6.38 46.57 13.46
CA GLY A 162 -7.68 47.17 13.17
C GLY A 162 -8.01 48.31 14.12
N GLN A 163 -9.01 49.11 13.76
CA GLN A 163 -9.54 50.18 14.63
C GLN A 163 -10.55 49.69 15.68
N HIS A 164 -11.03 48.50 15.57
CA HIS A 164 -11.94 47.79 16.50
C HIS A 164 -13.19 48.60 16.96
N LYS A 165 -13.66 49.58 16.16
CA LYS A 165 -14.81 50.44 16.50
C LYS A 165 -16.07 49.64 16.91
N LYS A 166 -16.37 48.57 16.17
CA LYS A 166 -17.53 47.73 16.48
C LYS A 166 -17.42 46.98 17.85
N VAL A 167 -16.19 46.67 18.25
CA VAL A 167 -15.93 46.03 19.56
C VAL A 167 -16.24 47.01 20.68
N PHE A 168 -15.77 48.27 20.58
CA PHE A 168 -16.09 49.32 21.55
C PHE A 168 -17.57 49.61 21.61
N GLU A 169 -18.26 49.69 20.46
CA GLU A 169 -19.74 49.88 20.42
C GLU A 169 -20.48 48.69 21.12
N HIS A 170 -19.97 47.45 20.96
CA HIS A 170 -20.54 46.30 21.63
C HIS A 170 -20.34 46.36 23.15
N ILE A 171 -19.12 46.65 23.60
CA ILE A 171 -18.75 46.77 25.01
C ILE A 171 -19.63 47.85 25.68
N GLN A 172 -19.83 48.98 25.00
CA GLN A 172 -20.68 50.06 25.52
C GLN A 172 -22.14 49.67 25.63
N LYS A 173 -22.65 48.91 24.65
CA LYS A 173 -24.04 48.36 24.72
C LYS A 173 -24.23 47.36 25.83
N GLU A 174 -23.24 46.59 26.18
CA GLU A 174 -23.25 45.66 27.34
C GLU A 174 -23.11 46.36 28.69
N GLY A 175 -22.92 47.71 28.68
CA GLY A 175 -22.94 48.53 29.90
C GLY A 175 -21.60 48.69 30.59
N TYR A 176 -20.51 48.26 30.00
CA TYR A 176 -19.15 48.39 30.56
C TYR A 176 -18.62 49.79 30.24
N VAL A 177 -18.03 50.44 31.25
CA VAL A 177 -17.56 51.83 31.16
C VAL A 177 -16.08 51.97 30.99
N ARG A 178 -15.26 50.92 31.22
CA ARG A 178 -13.79 50.99 31.13
C ARG A 178 -13.23 49.86 30.34
N VAL A 179 -12.21 50.20 29.58
CA VAL A 179 -11.41 49.25 28.79
C VAL A 179 -9.92 49.49 28.98
N ARG A 180 -9.13 48.43 28.92
CA ARG A 180 -7.68 48.58 28.85
C ARG A 180 -7.29 48.37 27.39
N VAL A 181 -6.57 49.30 26.82
CA VAL A 181 -6.08 49.31 25.43
C VAL A 181 -4.56 49.45 25.45
N ASP A 182 -3.86 48.48 24.88
CA ASP A 182 -2.39 48.45 24.80
C ASP A 182 -1.70 48.70 26.16
N GLY A 183 -2.30 48.19 27.26
CA GLY A 183 -1.81 48.32 28.64
C GLY A 183 -2.35 49.49 29.44
N GLU A 184 -2.96 50.49 28.77
CA GLU A 184 -3.50 51.68 29.46
C GLU A 184 -5.04 51.60 29.62
N ILE A 185 -5.57 52.10 30.74
CA ILE A 185 -7.00 52.06 31.06
C ILE A 185 -7.63 53.40 30.63
N TYR A 186 -8.65 53.27 29.81
CA TYR A 186 -9.47 54.38 29.35
C TYR A 186 -10.93 54.23 29.76
N ASP A 187 -11.61 55.32 29.94
CA ASP A 187 -13.06 55.31 29.85
C ASP A 187 -13.45 55.03 28.39
N ILE A 188 -14.49 54.24 28.17
CA ILE A 188 -14.84 53.77 26.82
C ILE A 188 -15.20 54.92 25.88
N SER A 189 -15.67 56.06 26.44
CA SER A 189 -15.94 57.26 25.69
C SER A 189 -14.70 58.12 25.32
N GLU A 190 -13.56 57.84 25.96
CA GLU A 190 -12.28 58.55 25.80
C GLU A 190 -11.21 57.75 25.13
N VAL A 191 -11.53 56.57 24.61
CA VAL A 191 -10.57 55.71 23.88
C VAL A 191 -10.08 56.45 22.62
N PRO A 192 -8.74 56.56 22.42
CA PRO A 192 -8.20 57.23 21.25
C PRO A 192 -8.48 56.39 19.99
N GLU A 193 -8.53 57.02 18.82
CA GLU A 193 -8.71 56.34 17.55
C GLU A 193 -7.50 55.43 17.25
N LEU A 194 -7.72 54.11 17.19
CA LEU A 194 -6.66 53.12 17.03
C LEU A 194 -6.14 53.07 15.60
N GLU A 195 -4.84 52.83 15.43
CA GLU A 195 -4.18 52.70 14.14
C GLU A 195 -4.58 51.42 13.44
N LYS A 196 -5.10 51.49 12.20
CA LYS A 196 -5.60 50.37 11.42
C LYS A 196 -4.54 49.31 11.15
N ASN A 197 -3.27 49.66 11.03
CA ASN A 197 -2.16 48.77 10.64
C ASN A 197 -1.35 48.28 11.83
N LYS A 198 -1.60 48.74 13.04
CA LYS A 198 -0.93 48.30 14.28
C LYS A 198 -1.75 47.20 14.94
N LYS A 199 -1.07 46.31 15.63
CA LYS A 199 -1.69 45.30 16.49
C LYS A 199 -2.08 45.93 17.82
N HIS A 200 -3.27 45.63 18.30
CA HIS A 200 -3.82 46.17 19.54
C HIS A 200 -4.26 45.02 20.46
N ASP A 201 -4.14 45.26 21.76
CA ASP A 201 -4.68 44.45 22.82
C ASP A 201 -5.79 45.23 23.55
N ILE A 202 -7.00 44.64 23.58
CA ILE A 202 -8.17 45.30 24.22
C ILE A 202 -8.77 44.32 25.24
N ALA A 203 -8.87 44.73 26.48
CA ALA A 203 -9.54 44.02 27.56
C ALA A 203 -10.58 44.89 28.23
N ILE A 204 -11.72 44.29 28.56
CA ILE A 204 -12.80 44.96 29.32
C ILE A 204 -12.46 44.90 30.80
N VAL A 205 -12.55 45.99 31.51
CA VAL A 205 -12.42 46.00 32.98
C VAL A 205 -13.78 45.61 33.57
N ILE A 206 -13.85 44.37 34.07
CA ILE A 206 -15.10 43.81 34.62
C ILE A 206 -15.33 44.32 36.04
N ASP A 207 -14.33 44.19 36.89
CA ASP A 207 -14.46 44.61 38.28
C ASP A 207 -13.08 45.04 38.85
N ARG A 208 -13.17 45.90 39.92
CA ARG A 208 -12.02 46.33 40.72
C ARG A 208 -12.26 45.98 42.18
N ILE A 209 -11.45 45.07 42.71
CA ILE A 209 -11.73 44.46 43.98
C ILE A 209 -10.48 44.60 44.90
N ILE A 210 -10.75 44.74 46.19
CA ILE A 210 -9.72 44.64 47.22
C ILE A 210 -9.96 43.31 47.95
N ILE A 211 -8.96 42.48 48.02
CA ILE A 211 -9.02 41.20 48.70
C ILE A 211 -9.32 41.37 50.19
N LYS A 212 -10.42 40.79 50.66
CA LYS A 212 -10.89 40.80 52.06
C LYS A 212 -11.78 39.61 52.32
N GLU A 213 -12.01 39.29 53.57
CA GLU A 213 -12.98 38.22 53.94
C GLU A 213 -14.38 38.50 53.31
N GLY A 214 -15.07 37.44 52.79
CA GLY A 214 -16.44 37.45 52.30
C GLY A 214 -16.65 37.93 50.86
N ILE A 215 -15.56 38.07 50.05
CA ILE A 215 -15.69 38.52 48.65
C ILE A 215 -15.84 37.36 47.62
N ARG A 216 -15.86 36.12 48.10
CA ARG A 216 -15.88 34.91 47.24
C ARG A 216 -16.99 34.98 46.17
N SER A 217 -18.24 35.30 46.56
CA SER A 217 -19.37 35.39 45.64
C SER A 217 -19.15 36.48 44.56
N ARG A 218 -18.64 37.66 44.96
CA ARG A 218 -18.40 38.74 44.02
C ARG A 218 -17.28 38.39 43.04
N LEU A 219 -16.21 37.69 43.48
CA LEU A 219 -15.14 37.19 42.60
C LEU A 219 -15.72 36.17 41.60
N PHE A 220 -16.57 35.27 42.08
CA PHE A 220 -17.20 34.27 41.22
C PHE A 220 -18.01 34.93 40.10
N ASP A 221 -18.92 35.85 40.46
CA ASP A 221 -19.74 36.59 39.47
C ASP A 221 -18.89 37.39 38.48
N SER A 222 -17.80 37.99 38.95
CA SER A 222 -16.89 38.77 38.12
C SER A 222 -16.09 37.87 37.16
N PHE A 223 -15.66 36.68 37.60
CA PHE A 223 -15.03 35.70 36.73
C PHE A 223 -15.99 35.15 35.69
N GLU A 224 -17.22 34.79 36.07
CA GLU A 224 -18.25 34.34 35.12
C GLU A 224 -18.49 35.36 34.02
N ALA A 225 -18.62 36.65 34.42
CA ALA A 225 -18.80 37.74 33.48
C ALA A 225 -17.57 37.90 32.56
N ALA A 226 -16.35 37.84 33.10
CA ALA A 226 -15.11 37.96 32.32
C ALA A 226 -14.96 36.84 31.29
N LEU A 227 -15.16 35.61 31.73
CA LEU A 227 -15.02 34.42 30.91
C LEU A 227 -16.03 34.37 29.76
N ARG A 228 -17.30 34.73 30.06
CA ARG A 228 -18.35 34.77 29.04
C ARG A 228 -18.07 35.78 27.92
N LEU A 229 -17.47 36.94 28.24
CA LEU A 229 -17.19 37.99 27.25
C LEU A 229 -15.94 37.76 26.43
N ALA A 230 -14.95 37.08 26.98
CA ALA A 230 -13.68 36.74 26.32
C ALA A 230 -13.55 35.26 25.95
N ASP A 231 -14.67 34.57 25.68
CA ASP A 231 -14.68 33.20 25.21
C ASP A 231 -13.81 32.26 26.06
N GLY A 232 -14.03 32.30 27.39
CA GLY A 232 -13.37 31.44 28.37
C GLY A 232 -12.02 31.95 28.89
N TYR A 233 -11.65 33.22 28.67
CA TYR A 233 -10.42 33.79 29.21
C TYR A 233 -10.73 34.94 30.21
N ALA A 234 -9.92 35.00 31.25
CA ALA A 234 -9.93 36.11 32.22
C ALA A 234 -8.50 36.45 32.64
N VAL A 235 -8.23 37.74 32.90
CA VAL A 235 -6.95 38.20 33.41
C VAL A 235 -7.20 38.90 34.75
N VAL A 236 -6.43 38.60 35.73
CA VAL A 236 -6.40 39.31 36.99
C VAL A 236 -5.10 40.13 37.06
N ASP A 237 -5.26 41.43 36.92
CA ASP A 237 -4.18 42.39 37.08
C ASP A 237 -4.06 42.76 38.59
N VAL A 238 -2.97 42.35 39.21
CA VAL A 238 -2.66 42.64 40.61
C VAL A 238 -1.78 43.87 40.63
N ILE A 239 -2.31 44.99 41.07
CA ILE A 239 -1.61 46.29 41.05
C ILE A 239 -0.23 46.18 41.72
N GLY A 240 0.84 46.32 40.93
CA GLY A 240 2.24 46.25 41.39
C GLY A 240 2.87 44.85 41.39
N GLN A 241 2.17 43.88 40.80
CA GLN A 241 2.68 42.50 40.58
C GLN A 241 2.41 42.07 39.12
N GLU A 242 2.85 40.88 38.76
CA GLU A 242 2.57 40.29 37.46
C GLU A 242 1.09 39.91 37.28
N GLU A 243 0.56 39.99 36.06
CA GLU A 243 -0.81 39.61 35.74
C GLU A 243 -0.99 38.09 35.81
N MET A 244 -2.14 37.65 36.31
CA MET A 244 -2.53 36.23 36.35
C MET A 244 -3.51 35.98 35.23
N LEU A 245 -3.15 35.12 34.29
CA LEU A 245 -4.03 34.62 33.22
C LEU A 245 -4.80 33.40 33.69
N PHE A 246 -6.10 33.43 33.53
CA PHE A 246 -7.02 32.32 33.82
C PHE A 246 -7.75 31.90 32.56
N SER A 247 -8.01 30.63 32.44
CA SER A 247 -8.72 30.05 31.27
C SER A 247 -9.57 28.86 31.67
N GLU A 248 -10.81 28.85 31.20
CA GLU A 248 -11.63 27.64 31.19
C GLU A 248 -11.17 26.63 30.14
N HIS A 249 -10.37 27.08 29.16
CA HIS A 249 -9.72 26.23 28.15
C HIS A 249 -8.32 25.83 28.60
N TYR A 250 -7.80 24.79 27.98
CA TYR A 250 -6.43 24.35 28.18
C TYR A 250 -5.45 25.38 27.57
N ALA A 251 -4.94 26.29 28.39
CA ALA A 251 -3.99 27.33 27.96
C ALA A 251 -2.75 27.37 28.86
N CYS A 252 -1.58 27.54 28.24
CA CYS A 252 -0.32 27.72 28.97
C CYS A 252 -0.26 29.11 29.61
N PRO A 253 -0.02 29.21 30.91
CA PRO A 253 0.01 30.47 31.59
C PRO A 253 1.25 31.35 31.24
N TYR A 254 2.30 30.76 30.61
CA TYR A 254 3.52 31.46 30.29
C TYR A 254 3.59 31.96 28.85
N CYS A 255 3.30 31.11 27.86
CA CYS A 255 3.41 31.46 26.44
C CYS A 255 2.08 31.68 25.73
N GLY A 256 0.95 31.40 26.41
CA GLY A 256 -0.39 31.51 25.84
C GLY A 256 -0.73 30.43 24.79
N PHE A 257 0.08 29.37 24.70
CA PHE A 257 -0.26 28.22 23.84
C PHE A 257 -1.55 27.57 24.34
N THR A 258 -2.51 27.39 23.43
CA THR A 258 -3.81 26.84 23.77
C THR A 258 -4.02 25.48 23.10
N VAL A 259 -4.55 24.55 23.87
CA VAL A 259 -5.11 23.30 23.34
C VAL A 259 -6.62 23.44 23.41
N GLY A 260 -7.30 23.22 22.30
CA GLY A 260 -8.76 23.25 22.25
C GLY A 260 -9.40 22.20 23.18
N GLU A 261 -10.73 22.05 23.09
CA GLU A 261 -11.42 21.00 23.82
C GLU A 261 -10.83 19.61 23.52
N LEU A 262 -10.59 18.81 24.55
CA LEU A 262 -10.04 17.46 24.40
C LEU A 262 -11.12 16.50 23.92
N GLU A 263 -11.46 16.62 22.64
CA GLU A 263 -12.41 15.77 21.96
C GLU A 263 -11.71 14.76 21.03
N PRO A 264 -12.30 13.59 20.76
CA PRO A 264 -11.72 12.62 19.83
C PRO A 264 -11.41 13.16 18.43
N ARG A 265 -12.12 14.21 17.97
CA ARG A 265 -11.86 14.85 16.67
C ARG A 265 -10.52 15.60 16.61
N LEU A 266 -10.02 16.09 17.73
CA LEU A 266 -8.69 16.73 17.82
C LEU A 266 -7.57 15.77 17.44
N PHE A 267 -7.74 14.49 17.72
CA PHE A 267 -6.75 13.43 17.46
C PHE A 267 -6.98 12.72 16.11
N SER A 268 -7.78 13.29 15.22
CA SER A 268 -8.06 12.75 13.90
C SER A 268 -7.28 13.50 12.82
N PHE A 269 -6.32 12.86 12.20
CA PHE A 269 -5.61 13.41 11.05
C PHE A 269 -6.45 13.39 9.74
N ASN A 270 -7.63 12.76 9.75
CA ASN A 270 -8.59 12.79 8.64
C ASN A 270 -9.59 13.95 8.73
N ALA A 271 -9.61 14.66 9.85
CA ALA A 271 -10.46 15.83 10.07
C ALA A 271 -9.59 17.10 10.06
N PRO A 272 -10.02 18.20 9.43
CA PRO A 272 -9.27 19.45 9.39
C PRO A 272 -8.88 19.99 10.77
N PHE A 273 -9.67 19.64 11.78
CA PHE A 273 -9.48 20.09 13.15
C PHE A 273 -8.24 19.51 13.84
N GLY A 274 -7.87 18.25 13.51
CA GLY A 274 -6.73 17.56 14.11
C GLY A 274 -5.57 17.36 13.13
N ALA A 275 -5.80 17.54 11.84
CA ALA A 275 -4.79 17.35 10.80
C ALA A 275 -3.70 18.43 10.85
N CYS A 276 -2.48 18.04 10.53
CA CYS A 276 -1.39 18.99 10.30
C CYS A 276 -1.76 19.92 9.14
N PRO A 277 -1.72 21.24 9.31
CA PRO A 277 -2.17 22.21 8.28
C PRO A 277 -1.26 22.25 7.05
N GLU A 278 -0.01 21.79 7.17
CA GLU A 278 0.94 21.80 6.05
C GLU A 278 0.83 20.59 5.12
N CYS A 279 0.49 19.41 5.65
CA CYS A 279 0.39 18.18 4.87
C CYS A 279 -1.03 17.61 4.82
N ASP A 280 -2.03 18.36 5.33
CA ASP A 280 -3.42 17.93 5.39
C ASP A 280 -3.61 16.50 5.97
N GLY A 281 -2.82 16.15 6.97
CA GLY A 281 -2.87 14.85 7.63
C GLY A 281 -2.22 13.71 6.85
N LEU A 282 -1.47 13.98 5.79
CA LEU A 282 -0.75 12.95 5.03
C LEU A 282 0.57 12.52 5.69
N GLY A 283 1.18 13.38 6.50
CA GLY A 283 2.48 13.13 7.14
C GLY A 283 3.67 13.27 6.19
N ILE A 284 3.40 13.41 4.90
CA ILE A 284 4.40 13.53 3.82
C ILE A 284 4.04 14.68 2.89
N LYS A 285 5.04 15.21 2.21
CA LYS A 285 4.91 16.16 1.11
C LYS A 285 5.57 15.59 -0.13
N LEU A 286 4.96 15.78 -1.27
CA LEU A 286 5.57 15.48 -2.55
C LEU A 286 6.48 16.65 -2.94
N ALA A 287 7.74 16.37 -3.15
CA ALA A 287 8.73 17.34 -3.66
C ALA A 287 9.37 16.80 -4.92
N VAL A 288 9.72 17.69 -5.84
CA VAL A 288 10.50 17.32 -7.02
C VAL A 288 11.92 16.97 -6.57
N ASP A 289 12.41 15.80 -6.96
CA ASP A 289 13.73 15.30 -6.59
C ASP A 289 14.74 15.63 -7.71
N GLU A 290 15.76 16.41 -7.39
CA GLU A 290 16.80 16.78 -8.36
C GLU A 290 17.51 15.56 -8.95
N ASP A 291 17.77 14.51 -8.15
CA ASP A 291 18.45 13.32 -8.61
C ASP A 291 17.60 12.49 -9.58
N LEU A 292 16.27 12.61 -9.49
CA LEU A 292 15.36 12.01 -10.47
C LEU A 292 15.24 12.85 -11.74
N VAL A 293 15.41 14.14 -11.63
CA VAL A 293 15.40 15.08 -12.77
C VAL A 293 16.73 15.01 -13.51
N ILE A 294 17.84 14.91 -12.80
CA ILE A 294 19.21 14.83 -13.32
C ILE A 294 19.93 13.60 -12.73
N PRO A 295 19.60 12.41 -13.19
CA PRO A 295 20.18 11.18 -12.64
C PRO A 295 21.65 10.97 -12.99
N ASP A 296 22.13 11.59 -14.08
CA ASP A 296 23.54 11.56 -14.49
C ASP A 296 24.03 13.00 -14.74
N ARG A 297 24.72 13.53 -13.75
CA ARG A 297 25.27 14.88 -13.80
C ARG A 297 26.52 15.02 -14.67
N SER A 298 27.08 13.90 -15.14
CA SER A 298 28.20 13.89 -16.08
C SER A 298 27.79 14.18 -17.53
N LEU A 299 26.48 14.10 -17.82
CA LEU A 299 25.93 14.43 -19.12
C LEU A 299 25.80 15.95 -19.27
N THR A 300 25.89 16.40 -20.54
CA THR A 300 25.59 17.78 -20.92
C THR A 300 24.10 18.01 -21.09
N LEU A 301 23.66 19.26 -21.09
CA LEU A 301 22.24 19.59 -21.34
C LEU A 301 21.80 19.10 -22.73
N ARG A 302 22.69 19.14 -23.72
CA ARG A 302 22.45 18.67 -25.09
C ARG A 302 22.38 17.15 -25.18
N GLU A 303 23.12 16.43 -24.36
CA GLU A 303 23.05 14.97 -24.24
C GLU A 303 21.84 14.47 -23.45
N GLY A 304 21.05 15.38 -22.88
CA GLY A 304 19.82 15.06 -22.16
C GLY A 304 19.98 14.86 -20.65
N ALA A 305 20.89 15.61 -20.02
CA ALA A 305 21.02 15.61 -18.56
C ALA A 305 19.68 15.85 -17.84
N LEU A 306 18.80 16.67 -18.42
CA LEU A 306 17.43 16.93 -17.93
C LEU A 306 16.43 15.94 -18.51
N VAL A 307 16.21 14.84 -17.82
CA VAL A 307 15.37 13.72 -18.29
C VAL A 307 13.92 14.14 -18.63
N PRO A 308 13.22 15.00 -17.84
CA PRO A 308 11.86 15.42 -18.14
C PRO A 308 11.71 16.16 -19.45
N TRP A 309 12.79 16.78 -19.95
CA TRP A 309 12.82 17.60 -21.14
C TRP A 309 13.62 16.99 -22.30
N ASN A 310 13.76 15.66 -22.29
CA ASN A 310 14.44 14.97 -23.37
C ASN A 310 13.68 15.14 -24.71
N PRO A 311 14.36 15.38 -25.84
CA PRO A 311 13.77 15.64 -27.17
C PRO A 311 12.81 14.59 -27.70
N ILE A 312 12.85 13.36 -27.15
CA ILE A 312 11.99 12.24 -27.58
C ILE A 312 10.51 12.50 -27.30
N SER A 313 10.18 13.31 -26.31
CA SER A 313 8.79 13.50 -25.86
C SER A 313 8.13 14.81 -26.33
N SER A 314 8.89 15.86 -26.59
CA SER A 314 8.39 17.17 -27.05
C SER A 314 9.57 18.02 -27.54
N GLN A 315 9.39 18.79 -28.61
CA GLN A 315 10.38 19.76 -29.09
C GLN A 315 10.29 21.12 -28.36
N TYR A 316 9.21 21.39 -27.65
CA TYR A 316 8.98 22.67 -27.00
C TYR A 316 10.01 22.99 -25.90
N TYR A 317 10.21 22.05 -24.96
CA TYR A 317 11.13 22.27 -23.83
C TYR A 317 12.60 22.32 -24.22
N PRO A 318 13.10 21.47 -25.12
CA PRO A 318 14.46 21.58 -25.64
C PRO A 318 14.73 22.92 -26.33
N GLN A 319 13.81 23.43 -27.16
CA GLN A 319 13.98 24.72 -27.81
C GLN A 319 13.95 25.87 -26.78
N MET A 320 13.06 25.80 -25.77
CA MET A 320 13.03 26.76 -24.69
C MET A 320 14.34 26.78 -23.89
N LEU A 321 14.86 25.62 -23.55
CA LEU A 321 16.12 25.48 -22.82
C LEU A 321 17.33 26.01 -23.63
N GLU A 322 17.39 25.74 -24.94
CA GLU A 322 18.46 26.21 -25.80
C GLU A 322 18.47 27.75 -25.87
N GLN A 323 17.31 28.36 -26.10
CA GLN A 323 17.23 29.82 -26.19
C GLN A 323 17.46 30.49 -24.83
N PHE A 324 17.01 29.88 -23.75
CA PHE A 324 17.32 30.35 -22.42
C PHE A 324 18.83 30.30 -22.14
N CYS A 325 19.47 29.18 -22.42
CA CYS A 325 20.93 29.06 -22.23
C CYS A 325 21.72 30.04 -23.06
N LEU A 326 21.35 30.25 -24.32
CA LEU A 326 21.95 31.29 -25.19
C LEU A 326 21.81 32.69 -24.61
N SER A 327 20.62 33.04 -24.11
CA SER A 327 20.32 34.38 -23.56
C SER A 327 21.05 34.65 -22.23
N PHE A 328 21.34 33.63 -21.46
CA PHE A 328 22.01 33.75 -20.18
C PHE A 328 23.49 33.36 -20.21
N GLY A 329 24.03 33.01 -21.40
CA GLY A 329 25.44 32.69 -21.60
C GLY A 329 25.84 31.33 -20.98
N ILE A 330 24.88 30.38 -20.84
CA ILE A 330 25.12 29.04 -20.31
C ILE A 330 25.54 28.10 -21.45
N ASP A 331 26.66 27.42 -21.29
CA ASP A 331 27.13 26.47 -22.28
C ASP A 331 26.45 25.11 -22.15
N MET A 332 25.67 24.74 -23.16
CA MET A 332 24.93 23.48 -23.20
C MET A 332 25.78 22.23 -23.43
N ASP A 333 27.02 22.40 -23.84
CA ASP A 333 27.96 21.32 -24.13
C ASP A 333 28.92 21.03 -22.94
N THR A 334 28.78 21.81 -21.85
CA THR A 334 29.44 21.54 -20.57
C THR A 334 28.65 20.53 -19.73
N PRO A 335 29.31 19.46 -19.17
CA PRO A 335 28.65 18.56 -18.22
C PRO A 335 27.98 19.31 -17.08
N PHE A 336 26.75 18.89 -16.70
CA PHE A 336 25.94 19.58 -15.68
C PHE A 336 26.69 19.79 -14.35
N GLU A 337 27.47 18.80 -13.91
CA GLU A 337 28.29 18.89 -12.70
C GLU A 337 29.39 19.96 -12.75
N LYS A 338 29.81 20.36 -13.96
CA LYS A 338 30.86 21.37 -14.19
C LYS A 338 30.35 22.78 -14.40
N LEU A 339 29.03 22.92 -14.59
CA LEU A 339 28.37 24.23 -14.59
C LEU A 339 28.56 24.92 -13.24
N SER A 340 28.63 26.24 -13.23
CA SER A 340 28.67 27.01 -11.98
C SER A 340 27.40 26.76 -11.15
N LYS A 341 27.47 26.94 -9.84
CA LYS A 341 26.30 26.81 -8.97
C LYS A 341 25.17 27.77 -9.35
N GLU A 342 25.50 28.96 -9.83
CA GLU A 342 24.54 29.95 -10.30
C GLU A 342 23.80 29.48 -11.54
N GLU A 343 24.53 28.92 -12.53
CA GLU A 343 23.93 28.36 -13.74
C GLU A 343 23.03 27.15 -13.42
N GLN A 344 23.50 26.26 -12.55
CA GLN A 344 22.67 25.13 -12.07
C GLN A 344 21.39 25.62 -11.40
N GLN A 345 21.46 26.64 -10.54
CA GLN A 345 20.30 27.20 -9.87
C GLN A 345 19.33 27.87 -10.87
N LEU A 346 19.83 28.59 -11.88
CA LEU A 346 19.00 29.17 -12.92
C LEU A 346 18.25 28.10 -13.72
N ILE A 347 18.92 27.00 -14.07
CA ILE A 347 18.29 25.89 -14.80
C ILE A 347 17.23 25.19 -13.94
N LEU A 348 17.55 24.93 -12.67
CA LEU A 348 16.67 24.17 -11.78
C LEU A 348 15.49 25.00 -11.27
N HIS A 349 15.73 26.20 -10.78
CA HIS A 349 14.74 27.02 -10.08
C HIS A 349 14.23 28.23 -10.89
N GLY A 350 14.87 28.53 -12.02
CA GLY A 350 14.41 29.56 -12.94
C GLY A 350 15.14 30.91 -12.83
N SER A 351 14.74 31.83 -13.68
CA SER A 351 15.43 33.11 -13.91
C SER A 351 15.12 34.21 -12.89
N ASN A 352 14.37 33.91 -11.80
CA ASN A 352 13.94 34.90 -10.79
C ASN A 352 13.27 36.15 -11.41
N GLY A 353 12.39 35.92 -12.38
CA GLY A 353 11.63 36.98 -13.05
C GLY A 353 12.36 37.69 -14.22
N ARG A 354 13.65 37.39 -14.44
CA ARG A 354 14.34 37.88 -15.64
C ARG A 354 13.78 37.22 -16.88
N THR A 355 13.35 38.00 -17.87
CA THR A 355 12.76 37.51 -19.12
C THR A 355 13.82 37.25 -20.19
N PHE A 356 13.49 36.38 -21.12
CA PHE A 356 14.25 36.14 -22.34
C PHE A 356 13.27 36.01 -23.51
N HIS A 357 13.76 36.27 -24.70
CA HIS A 357 12.98 36.14 -25.93
C HIS A 357 12.90 34.65 -26.31
N PHE A 358 11.68 34.14 -26.42
CA PHE A 358 11.41 32.73 -26.76
C PHE A 358 10.66 32.67 -28.09
N HIS A 359 11.32 32.12 -29.10
CA HIS A 359 10.78 31.82 -30.42
C HIS A 359 10.53 30.35 -30.53
N TYR A 360 9.28 29.93 -30.73
CA TYR A 360 8.89 28.53 -30.88
C TYR A 360 8.18 28.34 -32.22
N GLU A 361 8.67 27.35 -32.96
CA GLU A 361 8.03 26.86 -34.18
C GLU A 361 7.67 25.39 -34.02
N ASN A 362 6.39 25.04 -34.23
CA ASN A 362 5.93 23.66 -34.17
C ASN A 362 6.00 22.98 -35.54
N ASP A 363 5.91 21.64 -35.59
CA ASP A 363 5.97 20.82 -36.81
C ASP A 363 4.83 21.15 -37.82
N PHE A 364 3.84 21.96 -37.45
CA PHE A 364 2.71 22.37 -38.27
C PHE A 364 2.82 23.84 -38.74
N GLY A 365 3.98 24.49 -38.54
CA GLY A 365 4.22 25.87 -38.97
C GLY A 365 3.58 26.92 -38.06
N GLY A 366 3.13 26.57 -36.85
CA GLY A 366 2.67 27.53 -35.85
C GLY A 366 3.84 28.18 -35.15
N VAL A 367 3.94 29.51 -35.23
CA VAL A 367 5.00 30.31 -34.60
C VAL A 367 4.47 30.99 -33.34
N ARG A 368 5.24 30.99 -32.28
CA ARG A 368 4.99 31.73 -31.05
C ARG A 368 6.26 32.52 -30.69
N ASP A 369 6.08 33.81 -30.53
CA ASP A 369 7.19 34.76 -30.26
C ASP A 369 6.83 35.57 -29.03
N VAL A 370 7.48 35.35 -27.91
CA VAL A 370 7.10 35.92 -26.62
C VAL A 370 8.31 36.18 -25.73
N GLU A 371 8.19 37.23 -24.92
CA GLU A 371 9.11 37.48 -23.81
C GLU A 371 8.58 36.81 -22.57
N VAL A 372 9.32 35.83 -22.02
CA VAL A 372 8.90 35.06 -20.87
C VAL A 372 10.03 34.89 -19.85
N PRO A 373 9.72 34.85 -18.56
CA PRO A 373 10.69 34.38 -17.57
C PRO A 373 10.83 32.89 -17.67
N PHE A 374 12.03 32.38 -17.40
CA PHE A 374 12.26 30.95 -17.28
C PHE A 374 11.84 30.47 -15.89
N GLU A 375 10.88 29.56 -15.81
CA GLU A 375 10.35 29.08 -14.53
C GLU A 375 11.27 28.08 -13.80
N GLY A 376 12.22 27.45 -14.53
CA GLY A 376 13.06 26.37 -14.01
C GLY A 376 12.39 25.00 -14.10
N VAL A 377 13.22 23.98 -14.20
CA VAL A 377 12.76 22.59 -14.42
C VAL A 377 11.95 22.07 -13.25
N LEU A 378 12.40 22.29 -12.02
CA LEU A 378 11.74 21.79 -10.80
C LEU A 378 10.36 22.46 -10.63
N ASN A 379 10.31 23.78 -10.80
CA ASN A 379 9.05 24.50 -10.69
C ASN A 379 8.05 24.13 -11.81
N ASN A 380 8.56 23.86 -13.03
CA ASN A 380 7.73 23.38 -14.14
C ASN A 380 7.08 22.04 -13.82
N ILE A 381 7.87 21.07 -13.30
CA ILE A 381 7.35 19.75 -12.91
C ILE A 381 6.31 19.90 -11.81
N TYR A 382 6.62 20.69 -10.77
CA TYR A 382 5.72 20.92 -9.64
C TYR A 382 4.39 21.54 -10.10
N ARG A 383 4.45 22.60 -10.90
CA ARG A 383 3.26 23.27 -11.46
C ARG A 383 2.44 22.30 -12.33
N ARG A 384 3.09 21.61 -13.27
CA ARG A 384 2.40 20.63 -14.14
C ARG A 384 1.74 19.50 -13.36
N TYR A 385 2.33 19.06 -12.26
CA TYR A 385 1.71 18.06 -11.41
C TYR A 385 0.41 18.56 -10.78
N HIS A 386 0.40 19.81 -10.30
CA HIS A 386 -0.75 20.39 -9.59
C HIS A 386 -1.85 20.94 -10.50
N GLU A 387 -1.48 21.53 -11.63
CA GLU A 387 -2.44 22.23 -12.51
C GLU A 387 -3.02 21.35 -13.63
N THR A 388 -2.45 20.18 -13.89
CA THR A 388 -2.94 19.35 -15.00
C THR A 388 -4.26 18.65 -14.69
N ASN A 389 -5.17 18.65 -15.66
CA ASN A 389 -6.40 17.85 -15.62
C ASN A 389 -6.21 16.44 -16.22
N SER A 390 -5.01 16.14 -16.73
CA SER A 390 -4.69 14.84 -17.33
C SER A 390 -4.01 13.93 -16.31
N ASP A 391 -4.65 12.82 -15.96
CA ASP A 391 -4.06 11.80 -15.06
C ASP A 391 -2.76 11.24 -15.63
N PHE A 392 -2.67 11.04 -16.94
CA PHE A 392 -1.44 10.62 -17.61
C PHE A 392 -0.28 11.60 -17.36
N THR A 393 -0.53 12.91 -17.55
CA THR A 393 0.49 13.94 -17.32
C THR A 393 0.89 13.98 -15.83
N ARG A 394 -0.08 13.85 -14.93
CA ARG A 394 0.17 13.80 -13.48
C ARG A 394 1.03 12.59 -13.11
N ASP A 395 0.72 11.42 -13.65
CA ASP A 395 1.52 10.20 -13.45
C ASP A 395 2.94 10.34 -13.98
N GLN A 396 3.11 11.00 -15.15
CA GLN A 396 4.44 11.26 -15.72
C GLN A 396 5.27 12.21 -14.83
N MET A 397 4.66 13.30 -14.34
CA MET A 397 5.36 14.24 -13.44
C MET A 397 5.71 13.60 -12.10
N ARG A 398 4.86 12.70 -11.62
CA ARG A 398 5.10 11.96 -10.37
C ARG A 398 6.38 11.10 -10.41
N LEU A 399 6.84 10.67 -11.57
CA LEU A 399 8.10 9.91 -11.73
C LEU A 399 9.33 10.70 -11.27
N TYR A 400 9.25 12.03 -11.25
CA TYR A 400 10.31 12.94 -10.84
C TYR A 400 10.13 13.48 -9.42
N MET A 401 9.16 12.94 -8.68
CA MET A 401 8.85 13.42 -7.33
C MET A 401 9.13 12.33 -6.30
N THR A 402 9.60 12.77 -5.15
CA THR A 402 9.84 11.91 -3.99
C THR A 402 8.95 12.33 -2.82
N GLU A 403 8.64 11.39 -1.94
CA GLU A 403 7.87 11.65 -0.73
C GLU A 403 8.84 12.02 0.39
N LEU A 404 8.76 13.26 0.85
CA LEU A 404 9.52 13.74 1.99
C LEU A 404 8.62 13.77 3.22
N THR A 405 9.18 13.42 4.37
CA THR A 405 8.49 13.60 5.66
C THR A 405 8.13 15.07 5.84
N CYS A 406 6.91 15.36 6.26
CA CYS A 406 6.47 16.72 6.51
C CYS A 406 7.31 17.34 7.64
N SER A 407 7.96 18.47 7.37
CA SER A 407 8.83 19.17 8.32
C SER A 407 8.08 19.74 9.51
N HIS A 408 6.80 20.07 9.36
CA HIS A 408 5.99 20.67 10.42
C HIS A 408 5.52 19.64 11.45
N CYS A 409 4.94 18.51 10.97
CA CYS A 409 4.46 17.47 11.89
C CYS A 409 5.43 16.28 12.04
N HIS A 410 6.61 16.33 11.44
CA HIS A 410 7.62 15.25 11.52
C HIS A 410 7.09 13.85 11.16
N GLY A 411 6.06 13.80 10.28
CA GLY A 411 5.42 12.54 9.89
C GLY A 411 4.21 12.13 10.75
N TYR A 412 3.98 12.76 11.88
CA TYR A 412 2.91 12.37 12.81
C TYR A 412 1.50 12.69 12.33
N ARG A 413 1.33 13.44 11.24
CA ARG A 413 0.05 13.76 10.57
C ARG A 413 -0.86 14.69 11.34
N LEU A 414 -0.62 14.91 12.63
CA LEU A 414 -1.43 15.70 13.54
C LEU A 414 -0.89 17.13 13.67
N ASN A 415 -1.74 18.05 14.08
CA ASN A 415 -1.35 19.43 14.40
C ASN A 415 -0.65 19.52 15.79
N GLU A 416 -0.06 20.67 16.09
CA GLU A 416 0.68 20.89 17.34
C GLU A 416 -0.18 20.72 18.59
N GLN A 417 -1.46 21.11 18.50
CA GLN A 417 -2.39 21.00 19.66
C GLN A 417 -2.64 19.54 20.03
N ALA A 418 -2.87 18.68 19.04
CA ALA A 418 -3.03 17.24 19.26
C ALA A 418 -1.74 16.57 19.76
N LEU A 419 -0.58 17.02 19.25
CA LEU A 419 0.73 16.50 19.66
C LEU A 419 1.16 17.01 21.05
N ALA A 420 0.58 18.10 21.54
CA ALA A 420 0.81 18.59 22.89
C ALA A 420 0.17 17.69 23.98
N VAL A 421 -0.82 16.86 23.62
CA VAL A 421 -1.51 15.98 24.57
C VAL A 421 -0.80 14.64 24.70
N LYS A 422 -0.46 14.25 25.94
CA LYS A 422 0.29 13.02 26.23
C LYS A 422 -0.47 12.07 27.15
N VAL A 423 -0.29 10.77 26.91
CA VAL A 423 -0.73 9.69 27.81
C VAL A 423 0.51 8.86 28.15
N GLY A 424 0.80 8.69 29.45
CA GLY A 424 2.00 8.00 29.87
C GLY A 424 3.29 8.65 29.36
N GLY A 425 3.29 9.98 29.16
CA GLY A 425 4.43 10.78 28.73
C GLY A 425 4.68 10.87 27.24
N ILE A 426 3.92 10.17 26.39
CA ILE A 426 4.05 10.20 24.91
C ILE A 426 2.78 10.70 24.24
N HIS A 427 2.91 11.39 23.09
CA HIS A 427 1.77 11.81 22.30
C HIS A 427 1.32 10.73 21.32
N LEU A 428 0.12 10.87 20.76
CA LEU A 428 -0.49 9.86 19.88
C LEU A 428 0.37 9.53 18.65
N GLY A 429 1.10 10.51 18.10
CA GLY A 429 2.01 10.29 16.98
C GLY A 429 3.15 9.34 17.35
N GLU A 430 3.81 9.55 18.49
CA GLU A 430 4.90 8.67 18.99
C GLU A 430 4.38 7.25 19.26
N LEU A 431 3.21 7.11 19.88
CA LEU A 431 2.62 5.79 20.10
C LEU A 431 2.33 5.08 18.78
N SER A 432 1.84 5.82 17.78
CA SER A 432 1.54 5.25 16.45
C SER A 432 2.78 4.82 15.67
N GLU A 433 3.93 5.41 15.92
CA GLU A 433 5.23 5.04 15.34
C GLU A 433 5.87 3.79 16.00
N LYS A 434 5.43 3.43 17.20
CA LYS A 434 5.88 2.19 17.84
C LYS A 434 5.41 0.98 17.02
N SER A 435 6.21 -0.10 17.06
CA SER A 435 5.73 -1.39 16.56
C SER A 435 4.49 -1.85 17.36
N ILE A 436 3.64 -2.67 16.75
CA ILE A 436 2.47 -3.25 17.44
C ILE A 436 2.89 -3.94 18.74
N GLN A 437 4.03 -4.64 18.72
CA GLN A 437 4.58 -5.29 19.90
C GLN A 437 4.98 -4.29 20.98
N ASP A 438 5.70 -3.21 20.61
CA ASP A 438 6.14 -2.19 21.56
C ASP A 438 4.99 -1.33 22.06
N ALA A 439 3.99 -1.07 21.20
CA ALA A 439 2.78 -0.36 21.59
C ALA A 439 1.96 -1.17 22.62
N LEU A 440 1.84 -2.48 22.41
CA LEU A 440 1.18 -3.38 23.37
C LEU A 440 1.92 -3.39 24.72
N ALA A 441 3.25 -3.56 24.71
CA ALA A 441 4.07 -3.54 25.92
C ALA A 441 3.97 -2.20 26.67
N PHE A 442 3.97 -1.08 25.95
CA PHE A 442 3.77 0.24 26.55
C PHE A 442 2.41 0.38 27.23
N LEU A 443 1.33 -0.05 26.55
CA LEU A 443 -0.03 0.04 27.11
C LEU A 443 -0.25 -0.93 28.28
N GLU A 444 0.47 -2.04 28.36
CA GLU A 444 0.46 -2.96 29.52
C GLU A 444 1.09 -2.36 30.76
N GLN A 445 2.14 -1.56 30.57
CA GLN A 445 2.90 -0.89 31.64
C GLN A 445 2.38 0.50 31.98
N LEU A 446 1.30 0.96 31.33
CA LEU A 446 0.76 2.30 31.50
C LEU A 446 0.25 2.50 32.93
N SER A 447 0.81 3.49 33.62
CA SER A 447 0.38 3.90 34.96
C SER A 447 -0.60 5.04 34.84
N LEU A 448 -1.81 4.84 35.34
CA LEU A 448 -2.91 5.83 35.34
C LEU A 448 -3.39 6.02 36.79
N THR A 449 -3.99 7.15 37.07
CA THR A 449 -4.70 7.40 38.34
C THR A 449 -5.91 6.45 38.48
N GLU A 450 -6.47 6.32 39.68
CA GLU A 450 -7.66 5.47 39.90
C GLU A 450 -8.84 5.89 39.03
N GLN A 451 -9.07 7.19 38.88
CA GLN A 451 -10.17 7.73 38.06
C GLN A 451 -9.92 7.46 36.57
N GLU A 452 -8.72 7.73 36.07
CA GLU A 452 -8.34 7.45 34.68
C GLU A 452 -8.40 5.94 34.39
N THR A 453 -8.00 5.10 35.34
CA THR A 453 -8.07 3.65 35.20
C THR A 453 -9.51 3.19 34.98
N MET A 454 -10.47 3.74 35.73
CA MET A 454 -11.88 3.40 35.51
C MET A 454 -12.38 3.78 34.10
N ILE A 455 -11.96 4.94 33.60
CA ILE A 455 -12.32 5.43 32.26
C ILE A 455 -11.61 4.63 31.17
N ALA A 456 -10.32 4.41 31.32
CA ALA A 456 -9.48 3.78 30.32
C ALA A 456 -9.68 2.26 30.21
N LYS A 457 -10.11 1.58 31.28
CA LYS A 457 -10.21 0.12 31.34
C LYS A 457 -10.95 -0.51 30.14
N PRO A 458 -12.16 -0.11 29.77
CA PRO A 458 -12.84 -0.66 28.60
C PRO A 458 -12.14 -0.33 27.29
N ILE A 459 -11.56 0.87 27.18
CA ILE A 459 -10.85 1.34 25.98
C ILE A 459 -9.56 0.54 25.79
N LEU A 460 -8.76 0.43 26.84
CA LEU A 460 -7.50 -0.32 26.82
C LEU A 460 -7.71 -1.81 26.53
N LYS A 461 -8.80 -2.39 27.01
CA LYS A 461 -9.16 -3.77 26.70
C LYS A 461 -9.29 -3.96 25.18
N GLU A 462 -10.11 -3.13 24.53
CA GLU A 462 -10.35 -3.20 23.09
C GLU A 462 -9.05 -3.00 22.28
N ILE A 463 -8.22 -2.02 22.69
CA ILE A 463 -6.93 -1.77 22.02
C ILE A 463 -6.00 -2.97 22.18
N LYS A 464 -5.84 -3.48 23.39
CA LYS A 464 -4.93 -4.61 23.69
C LYS A 464 -5.39 -5.89 22.98
N ASP A 465 -6.67 -6.17 22.95
CA ASP A 465 -7.22 -7.33 22.25
C ASP A 465 -6.88 -7.25 20.75
N ARG A 466 -7.13 -6.11 20.09
CA ARG A 466 -6.80 -5.91 18.67
C ARG A 466 -5.31 -5.95 18.38
N LEU A 467 -4.47 -5.33 19.21
CA LEU A 467 -3.01 -5.40 19.07
C LEU A 467 -2.50 -6.85 19.23
N THR A 468 -3.05 -7.59 20.19
CA THR A 468 -2.73 -9.00 20.41
C THR A 468 -3.11 -9.86 19.21
N PHE A 469 -4.26 -9.63 18.59
CA PHE A 469 -4.64 -10.34 17.35
C PHE A 469 -3.69 -10.05 16.21
N LEU A 470 -3.29 -8.79 16.02
CA LEU A 470 -2.31 -8.42 15.00
C LEU A 470 -0.95 -9.09 15.25
N GLN A 471 -0.53 -9.18 16.51
CA GLN A 471 0.69 -9.87 16.88
C GLN A 471 0.59 -11.39 16.61
N ASN A 472 -0.54 -12.00 16.92
CA ASN A 472 -0.78 -13.44 16.73
C ASN A 472 -0.80 -13.83 15.24
N VAL A 473 -1.21 -12.95 14.34
CA VAL A 473 -1.13 -13.19 12.88
C VAL A 473 0.25 -12.80 12.29
N GLY A 474 1.27 -12.59 13.13
CA GLY A 474 2.64 -12.33 12.68
C GLY A 474 2.90 -10.91 12.21
N LEU A 475 2.10 -9.91 12.61
CA LEU A 475 2.22 -8.51 12.22
C LEU A 475 2.79 -7.61 13.34
N GLY A 476 3.38 -8.18 14.40
CA GLY A 476 3.91 -7.45 15.55
C GLY A 476 4.97 -6.40 15.20
N TYR A 477 5.66 -6.55 14.07
CA TYR A 477 6.67 -5.61 13.58
C TYR A 477 6.12 -4.36 12.90
N LEU A 478 4.85 -4.35 12.48
CA LEU A 478 4.24 -3.18 11.83
C LEU A 478 4.01 -2.05 12.82
N THR A 479 4.00 -0.81 12.33
CA THR A 479 3.59 0.36 13.09
C THR A 479 2.15 0.74 12.76
N LEU A 480 1.44 1.34 13.71
CA LEU A 480 0.06 1.81 13.49
C LEU A 480 0.00 2.97 12.48
N SER A 481 1.08 3.77 12.39
CA SER A 481 1.23 4.89 11.44
C SER A 481 1.43 4.44 10.00
N ARG A 482 1.88 3.18 9.77
CA ARG A 482 2.22 2.68 8.43
C ARG A 482 1.06 2.83 7.46
N ALA A 483 1.32 3.47 6.33
CA ALA A 483 0.32 3.69 5.30
C ALA A 483 -0.16 2.37 4.67
N ALA A 484 -1.47 2.16 4.58
CA ALA A 484 -2.05 0.91 4.07
C ALA A 484 -1.63 0.58 2.63
N ARG A 485 -1.34 1.59 1.80
CA ARG A 485 -0.84 1.42 0.43
C ARG A 485 0.56 0.81 0.33
N THR A 486 1.32 0.81 1.43
CA THR A 486 2.69 0.24 1.49
C THR A 486 2.71 -1.20 1.98
N LEU A 487 1.56 -1.74 2.33
CA LEU A 487 1.43 -3.12 2.79
C LEU A 487 1.52 -4.09 1.60
N SER A 488 2.15 -5.22 1.82
CA SER A 488 2.04 -6.36 0.91
C SER A 488 0.62 -6.93 0.92
N GLY A 489 0.25 -7.69 -0.11
CA GLY A 489 -1.06 -8.35 -0.17
C GLY A 489 -1.33 -9.23 1.05
N GLY A 490 -0.35 -10.02 1.48
CA GLY A 490 -0.46 -10.87 2.66
C GLY A 490 -0.55 -10.08 3.98
N GLU A 491 0.18 -8.96 4.14
CA GLU A 491 0.04 -8.08 5.32
C GLU A 491 -1.38 -7.50 5.41
N ALA A 492 -1.90 -6.98 4.30
CA ALA A 492 -3.24 -6.40 4.25
C ALA A 492 -4.33 -7.45 4.55
N GLN A 493 -4.18 -8.66 4.04
CA GLN A 493 -5.09 -9.77 4.31
C GLN A 493 -5.09 -10.16 5.79
N ARG A 494 -3.90 -10.29 6.41
CA ARG A 494 -3.77 -10.63 7.83
C ARG A 494 -4.30 -9.52 8.75
N ILE A 495 -4.18 -8.25 8.36
CA ILE A 495 -4.84 -7.16 9.09
C ILE A 495 -6.35 -7.36 9.10
N ARG A 496 -6.96 -7.67 7.96
CA ARG A 496 -8.40 -7.96 7.90
C ARG A 496 -8.77 -9.18 8.73
N LEU A 497 -7.99 -10.24 8.64
CA LEU A 497 -8.19 -11.45 9.45
C LEU A 497 -8.17 -11.11 10.95
N ALA A 498 -7.17 -10.37 11.41
CA ALA A 498 -7.06 -9.93 12.80
C ALA A 498 -8.26 -9.08 13.24
N THR A 499 -8.75 -8.19 12.38
CA THR A 499 -9.93 -7.37 12.63
C THR A 499 -11.18 -8.24 12.78
N GLN A 500 -11.34 -9.27 11.93
CA GLN A 500 -12.47 -10.19 12.01
C GLN A 500 -12.42 -11.10 13.26
N ILE A 501 -11.25 -11.58 13.62
CA ILE A 501 -11.05 -12.33 14.88
C ILE A 501 -11.47 -11.47 16.07
N GLY A 502 -11.08 -10.20 16.07
CA GLY A 502 -11.41 -9.23 17.13
C GLY A 502 -12.90 -8.95 17.26
N SER A 503 -13.72 -9.21 16.24
CA SER A 503 -15.18 -9.04 16.30
C SER A 503 -15.90 -10.09 17.15
N ASN A 504 -15.24 -11.21 17.49
CA ASN A 504 -15.78 -12.34 18.26
C ASN A 504 -17.14 -12.85 17.74
N LEU A 505 -17.36 -12.78 16.42
CA LEU A 505 -18.57 -13.29 15.79
C LEU A 505 -18.60 -14.82 15.87
N SER A 506 -19.79 -15.38 16.05
CA SER A 506 -20.03 -16.82 16.06
C SER A 506 -21.12 -17.22 15.05
N GLY A 507 -21.07 -18.45 14.55
CA GLY A 507 -22.02 -18.95 13.56
C GLY A 507 -21.85 -18.39 12.15
N VAL A 508 -20.69 -17.81 11.84
CA VAL A 508 -20.35 -17.19 10.55
C VAL A 508 -19.54 -18.16 9.69
N LEU A 509 -19.72 -18.06 8.38
CA LEU A 509 -18.90 -18.75 7.40
C LEU A 509 -17.80 -17.80 6.94
N TYR A 510 -16.55 -18.07 7.32
CA TYR A 510 -15.38 -17.34 6.84
C TYR A 510 -14.77 -18.07 5.64
N ILE A 511 -14.49 -17.32 4.58
CA ILE A 511 -13.84 -17.83 3.37
C ILE A 511 -12.55 -17.04 3.16
N LEU A 512 -11.41 -17.74 3.22
CA LEU A 512 -10.08 -17.16 3.17
C LEU A 512 -9.34 -17.64 1.92
N ASP A 513 -8.63 -16.72 1.26
CA ASP A 513 -7.81 -17.00 0.08
C ASP A 513 -6.34 -16.99 0.46
N GLU A 514 -5.73 -18.16 0.56
CA GLU A 514 -4.29 -18.36 0.81
C GLU A 514 -3.72 -17.49 1.97
N PRO A 515 -4.27 -17.57 3.19
CA PRO A 515 -3.87 -16.70 4.29
C PRO A 515 -2.41 -16.91 4.75
N SER A 516 -1.78 -18.05 4.42
CA SER A 516 -0.37 -18.37 4.72
C SER A 516 0.63 -17.64 3.82
N ILE A 517 0.16 -16.91 2.81
CA ILE A 517 1.01 -16.31 1.79
C ILE A 517 2.06 -15.35 2.36
N GLY A 518 3.31 -15.45 1.90
CA GLY A 518 4.41 -14.61 2.36
C GLY A 518 4.77 -14.79 3.84
N LEU A 519 4.29 -15.86 4.49
CA LEU A 519 4.64 -16.20 5.86
C LEU A 519 5.84 -17.13 5.91
N HIS A 520 6.73 -16.86 6.87
CA HIS A 520 7.68 -17.84 7.34
C HIS A 520 6.94 -18.93 8.14
N GLN A 521 7.44 -20.19 8.14
CA GLN A 521 6.79 -21.31 8.82
C GLN A 521 6.47 -21.02 10.30
N ARG A 522 7.37 -20.34 11.00
CA ARG A 522 7.13 -19.87 12.37
C ARG A 522 5.86 -19.02 12.52
N ASP A 523 5.64 -18.12 11.58
CA ASP A 523 4.48 -17.23 11.63
C ASP A 523 3.20 -17.94 11.15
N ASN A 524 3.35 -18.96 10.30
CA ASN A 524 2.26 -19.83 9.88
C ASN A 524 1.67 -20.64 11.04
N ASP A 525 2.51 -21.16 11.94
CA ASP A 525 2.03 -21.87 13.14
C ASP A 525 1.10 -20.96 13.99
N ARG A 526 1.47 -19.69 14.17
CA ARG A 526 0.64 -18.69 14.88
C ARG A 526 -0.68 -18.38 14.17
N LEU A 527 -0.64 -18.31 12.84
CA LEU A 527 -1.85 -18.15 12.04
C LEU A 527 -2.81 -19.33 12.23
N LEU A 528 -2.30 -20.55 12.17
CA LEU A 528 -3.09 -21.77 12.36
C LEU A 528 -3.76 -21.80 13.74
N ASP A 529 -3.06 -21.39 14.80
CA ASP A 529 -3.64 -21.27 16.13
C ASP A 529 -4.76 -20.22 16.18
N SER A 530 -4.62 -19.14 15.43
CA SER A 530 -5.66 -18.11 15.32
C SER A 530 -6.90 -18.62 14.57
N LEU A 531 -6.70 -19.38 13.50
CA LEU A 531 -7.80 -20.01 12.74
C LEU A 531 -8.55 -21.05 13.57
N ARG A 532 -7.80 -21.85 14.36
CA ARG A 532 -8.43 -22.81 15.30
C ARG A 532 -9.29 -22.12 16.36
N LYS A 533 -8.80 -21.00 16.92
CA LYS A 533 -9.59 -20.19 17.86
C LYS A 533 -10.89 -19.66 17.22
N MET A 534 -10.83 -19.19 15.97
CA MET A 534 -12.04 -18.78 15.26
C MET A 534 -13.03 -19.92 15.06
N ARG A 535 -12.54 -21.11 14.69
CA ARG A 535 -13.35 -22.33 14.58
C ARG A 535 -14.00 -22.67 15.93
N ASP A 536 -13.24 -22.66 17.01
CA ASP A 536 -13.69 -23.04 18.35
C ASP A 536 -14.74 -22.09 18.93
N LEU A 537 -14.88 -20.87 18.35
CA LEU A 537 -16.01 -19.96 18.61
C LEU A 537 -17.30 -20.38 17.91
N GLY A 538 -17.36 -21.52 17.22
CA GLY A 538 -18.53 -22.01 16.49
C GLY A 538 -18.66 -21.40 15.08
N ASN A 539 -17.54 -21.11 14.43
CA ASN A 539 -17.51 -20.64 13.05
C ASN A 539 -17.07 -21.75 12.08
N THR A 540 -17.58 -21.69 10.88
CA THR A 540 -17.09 -22.53 9.78
C THR A 540 -16.04 -21.76 8.99
N LEU A 541 -14.85 -22.32 8.83
CA LEU A 541 -13.77 -21.72 8.08
C LEU A 541 -13.51 -22.53 6.81
N ILE A 542 -13.61 -21.89 5.67
CA ILE A 542 -13.20 -22.46 4.37
C ILE A 542 -11.96 -21.73 3.91
N VAL A 543 -10.85 -22.44 3.78
CA VAL A 543 -9.56 -21.88 3.42
C VAL A 543 -9.12 -22.48 2.09
N VAL A 544 -8.91 -21.65 1.07
CA VAL A 544 -8.24 -22.07 -0.15
C VAL A 544 -6.76 -22.05 0.13
N GLU A 545 -6.07 -23.20 0.09
CA GLU A 545 -4.67 -23.29 0.49
C GLU A 545 -3.88 -24.35 -0.26
N HIS A 546 -2.57 -24.14 -0.27
CA HIS A 546 -1.56 -25.00 -0.86
C HIS A 546 -0.47 -25.42 0.14
N ASP A 547 -0.43 -24.78 1.30
CA ASP A 547 0.58 -25.05 2.34
C ASP A 547 0.32 -26.40 3.01
N GLU A 548 1.37 -27.21 3.11
CA GLU A 548 1.27 -28.57 3.67
C GLU A 548 0.87 -28.53 5.14
N ASP A 549 1.42 -27.61 5.95
CA ASP A 549 1.14 -27.53 7.38
C ASP A 549 -0.31 -27.13 7.63
N THR A 550 -0.84 -26.22 6.83
CA THR A 550 -2.25 -25.81 6.86
C THR A 550 -3.18 -26.96 6.47
N MET A 551 -2.85 -27.70 5.41
CA MET A 551 -3.62 -28.88 5.01
C MET A 551 -3.63 -29.97 6.08
N ARG A 552 -2.50 -30.23 6.75
CA ARG A 552 -2.40 -31.20 7.85
C ARG A 552 -3.13 -30.75 9.12
N ALA A 553 -3.25 -29.44 9.32
CA ALA A 553 -3.94 -28.85 10.48
C ALA A 553 -5.47 -28.78 10.29
N ALA A 554 -5.97 -29.02 9.09
CA ALA A 554 -7.39 -28.96 8.77
C ALA A 554 -8.16 -30.12 9.39
N ASP A 555 -9.44 -29.88 9.72
CA ASP A 555 -10.36 -30.93 10.14
C ASP A 555 -10.88 -31.71 8.92
N TYR A 556 -11.00 -31.01 7.78
CA TYR A 556 -11.53 -31.58 6.55
C TYR A 556 -10.86 -30.98 5.32
N LEU A 557 -10.55 -31.82 4.33
CA LEU A 557 -9.96 -31.41 3.05
C LEU A 557 -10.92 -31.70 1.90
N ILE A 558 -10.87 -30.83 0.90
CA ILE A 558 -11.53 -31.01 -0.40
C ILE A 558 -10.48 -30.75 -1.49
N ASP A 559 -10.12 -31.80 -2.22
CA ASP A 559 -9.16 -31.72 -3.32
C ASP A 559 -9.88 -31.61 -4.66
N ILE A 560 -9.64 -30.49 -5.38
CA ILE A 560 -10.28 -30.20 -6.67
C ILE A 560 -9.26 -30.38 -7.79
N GLY A 561 -9.63 -31.18 -8.76
CA GLY A 561 -8.79 -31.55 -9.89
C GLY A 561 -9.54 -32.22 -11.00
N PRO A 562 -8.94 -33.26 -11.65
CA PRO A 562 -7.56 -33.73 -11.49
C PRO A 562 -6.50 -32.82 -12.15
N GLY A 563 -6.91 -31.92 -13.04
CA GLY A 563 -6.05 -31.00 -13.76
C GLY A 563 -6.42 -29.54 -13.53
N ALA A 564 -6.02 -28.66 -14.46
CA ALA A 564 -6.32 -27.24 -14.48
C ALA A 564 -7.25 -26.89 -15.65
N GLY A 565 -7.99 -25.77 -15.58
CA GLY A 565 -8.88 -25.31 -16.62
C GLY A 565 -9.95 -26.34 -17.00
N GLN A 566 -10.04 -26.71 -18.26
CA GLN A 566 -11.01 -27.72 -18.77
C GLN A 566 -10.77 -29.13 -18.18
N HIS A 567 -9.55 -29.43 -17.74
CA HIS A 567 -9.19 -30.71 -17.12
C HIS A 567 -9.38 -30.72 -15.60
N GLY A 568 -9.84 -29.61 -15.02
CA GLY A 568 -10.17 -29.47 -13.61
C GLY A 568 -11.67 -29.52 -13.34
N GLY A 569 -12.08 -28.98 -12.21
CA GLY A 569 -13.49 -28.75 -11.88
C GLY A 569 -14.22 -29.94 -11.29
N GLU A 570 -13.53 -31.01 -10.89
CA GLU A 570 -14.07 -32.19 -10.25
C GLU A 570 -13.55 -32.33 -8.82
N VAL A 571 -14.35 -32.92 -7.92
CA VAL A 571 -13.88 -33.29 -6.59
C VAL A 571 -13.16 -34.63 -6.70
N VAL A 572 -11.84 -34.61 -6.53
CA VAL A 572 -10.99 -35.81 -6.64
C VAL A 572 -10.95 -36.60 -5.35
N ALA A 573 -10.89 -35.88 -4.22
CA ALA A 573 -10.87 -36.47 -2.90
C ALA A 573 -11.46 -35.53 -1.86
N TYR A 574 -12.03 -36.05 -0.82
CA TYR A 574 -12.53 -35.30 0.33
C TYR A 574 -12.46 -36.18 1.58
N GLY A 575 -12.43 -35.55 2.75
CA GLY A 575 -12.36 -36.23 4.04
C GLY A 575 -11.30 -35.59 4.94
N THR A 576 -10.89 -36.34 5.96
CA THR A 576 -9.78 -35.92 6.80
C THR A 576 -8.46 -35.89 6.02
N PRO A 577 -7.44 -35.13 6.48
CA PRO A 577 -6.11 -35.10 5.83
C PRO A 577 -5.52 -36.50 5.61
N GLN A 578 -5.79 -37.42 6.52
CA GLN A 578 -5.36 -38.83 6.43
C GLN A 578 -6.05 -39.55 5.27
N GLU A 579 -7.37 -39.47 5.18
CA GLU A 579 -8.15 -40.08 4.10
C GLU A 579 -7.75 -39.57 2.71
N VAL A 580 -7.52 -38.27 2.59
CA VAL A 580 -7.05 -37.65 1.33
C VAL A 580 -5.64 -38.14 1.01
N SER A 581 -4.74 -38.27 2.01
CA SER A 581 -3.37 -38.75 1.78
C SER A 581 -3.29 -40.22 1.33
N GLU A 582 -4.29 -41.03 1.65
CA GLU A 582 -4.38 -42.41 1.25
C GLU A 582 -4.98 -42.58 -0.16
N ASN A 583 -5.68 -41.59 -0.68
CA ASN A 583 -6.32 -41.62 -2.00
C ASN A 583 -5.28 -41.60 -3.14
N PRO A 584 -5.15 -42.65 -3.94
CA PRO A 584 -4.14 -42.71 -5.00
C PRO A 584 -4.41 -41.73 -6.16
N ASN A 585 -5.64 -41.30 -6.34
CA ASN A 585 -6.02 -40.38 -7.44
C ASN A 585 -5.76 -38.90 -7.08
N SER A 586 -5.58 -38.57 -5.79
CA SER A 586 -5.29 -37.22 -5.35
C SER A 586 -3.81 -36.91 -5.49
N LEU A 587 -3.47 -35.91 -6.32
CA LEU A 587 -2.11 -35.39 -6.39
C LEU A 587 -1.67 -34.78 -5.06
N THR A 588 -2.56 -34.01 -4.43
CA THR A 588 -2.35 -33.46 -3.09
C THR A 588 -2.07 -34.59 -2.07
N GLY A 589 -2.87 -35.65 -2.11
CA GLY A 589 -2.68 -36.83 -1.26
C GLY A 589 -1.34 -37.52 -1.47
N GLN A 590 -0.86 -37.63 -2.70
CA GLN A 590 0.46 -38.16 -3.02
C GLN A 590 1.61 -37.34 -2.41
N TYR A 591 1.48 -36.00 -2.39
CA TYR A 591 2.46 -35.12 -1.73
C TYR A 591 2.36 -35.21 -0.21
N LEU A 592 1.14 -35.18 0.37
CA LEU A 592 0.92 -35.33 1.81
C LEU A 592 1.42 -36.66 2.35
N SER A 593 1.26 -37.77 1.60
CA SER A 593 1.78 -39.12 1.99
C SER A 593 3.27 -39.28 1.75
N GLY A 594 3.95 -38.33 1.09
CA GLY A 594 5.36 -38.41 0.72
C GLY A 594 5.66 -39.37 -0.44
N LYS A 595 4.64 -39.94 -1.10
CA LYS A 595 4.80 -40.76 -2.32
C LYS A 595 5.38 -39.93 -3.47
N ARG A 596 4.97 -38.66 -3.55
CA ARG A 596 5.61 -37.64 -4.37
C ARG A 596 6.30 -36.60 -3.49
N LYS A 597 7.48 -36.17 -3.89
CA LYS A 597 8.22 -35.08 -3.24
C LYS A 597 9.16 -34.41 -4.23
N ILE A 598 9.42 -33.14 -3.98
CA ILE A 598 10.44 -32.39 -4.70
C ILE A 598 11.80 -32.83 -4.17
N PRO A 599 12.69 -33.39 -5.02
CA PRO A 599 13.95 -33.94 -4.55
C PRO A 599 14.95 -32.83 -4.18
N VAL A 600 15.76 -33.10 -3.15
CA VAL A 600 16.91 -32.25 -2.82
C VAL A 600 18.00 -32.48 -3.88
N PRO A 601 18.61 -31.46 -4.48
CA PRO A 601 19.71 -31.59 -5.41
C PRO A 601 20.89 -32.34 -4.77
N LYS A 602 21.45 -33.29 -5.47
CA LYS A 602 22.61 -34.10 -4.97
C LYS A 602 23.88 -33.26 -4.87
N GLU A 603 24.03 -32.29 -5.76
CA GLU A 603 25.18 -31.39 -5.81
C GLU A 603 24.71 -29.95 -5.88
N ARG A 604 25.43 -29.05 -5.20
CA ARG A 604 25.18 -27.60 -5.26
C ARG A 604 26.16 -26.97 -6.25
N ARG A 605 25.64 -26.07 -7.10
CA ARG A 605 26.49 -25.30 -8.02
C ARG A 605 27.36 -24.32 -7.24
N LYS A 606 28.63 -24.25 -7.58
CA LYS A 606 29.59 -23.30 -6.98
C LYS A 606 29.55 -21.93 -7.65
N GLY A 607 28.77 -21.78 -8.74
CA GLY A 607 28.74 -20.59 -9.56
C GLY A 607 30.03 -20.45 -10.43
N ASN A 608 30.23 -19.26 -10.99
CA ASN A 608 31.36 -18.93 -11.85
C ASN A 608 32.51 -18.24 -11.12
N GLY A 609 32.49 -18.21 -9.76
CA GLY A 609 33.51 -17.56 -8.94
C GLY A 609 33.36 -16.03 -8.82
N LYS A 610 32.42 -15.41 -9.54
CA LYS A 610 32.10 -13.99 -9.47
C LYS A 610 30.91 -13.76 -8.54
N LYS A 611 30.85 -12.58 -7.95
CA LYS A 611 29.79 -12.19 -7.04
C LYS A 611 29.47 -10.71 -7.16
N ILE A 612 28.23 -10.36 -6.83
CA ILE A 612 27.85 -8.97 -6.56
C ILE A 612 27.92 -8.75 -5.05
N THR A 613 28.51 -7.65 -4.64
CA THR A 613 28.55 -7.27 -3.22
C THR A 613 27.81 -5.95 -3.02
N VAL A 614 26.81 -5.97 -2.15
CA VAL A 614 26.16 -4.77 -1.61
C VAL A 614 26.85 -4.45 -0.29
N VAL A 615 27.42 -3.25 -0.16
CA VAL A 615 28.25 -2.84 0.99
C VAL A 615 27.48 -1.83 1.84
N GLU A 616 27.41 -2.08 3.16
CA GLU A 616 26.81 -1.21 4.15
C GLU A 616 25.37 -0.79 3.79
N ALA A 617 24.51 -1.75 3.53
CA ALA A 617 23.09 -1.52 3.28
C ALA A 617 22.39 -1.10 4.58
N SER A 618 21.72 0.07 4.57
CA SER A 618 21.13 0.70 5.77
C SER A 618 19.75 1.31 5.53
N GLU A 619 19.06 0.91 4.47
CA GLU A 619 17.72 1.36 4.20
C GLU A 619 16.70 0.66 5.10
N ASN A 620 15.69 1.38 5.55
CA ASN A 620 14.64 0.93 6.46
C ASN A 620 15.22 0.28 7.74
N ASN A 621 14.96 -1.01 7.95
CA ASN A 621 15.42 -1.74 9.13
C ASN A 621 16.78 -2.42 8.96
N LEU A 622 17.44 -2.30 7.82
CA LEU A 622 18.76 -2.92 7.59
C LEU A 622 19.86 -2.28 8.45
N GLN A 623 20.66 -3.09 9.13
CA GLN A 623 21.66 -2.67 10.10
C GLN A 623 23.10 -2.66 9.52
N ASN A 624 23.34 -1.81 8.53
CA ASN A 624 24.66 -1.66 7.86
C ASN A 624 25.25 -2.98 7.36
N ILE A 625 24.43 -3.83 6.78
CA ILE A 625 24.84 -5.16 6.34
C ILE A 625 25.63 -5.14 5.04
N THR A 626 26.62 -6.02 4.94
CA THR A 626 27.34 -6.29 3.70
C THR A 626 27.03 -7.70 3.25
N VAL A 627 26.56 -7.86 1.99
CA VAL A 627 26.02 -9.11 1.47
C VAL A 627 26.60 -9.44 0.11
N ASP A 628 27.02 -10.68 -0.06
CA ASP A 628 27.52 -11.24 -1.30
C ASP A 628 26.43 -12.09 -1.99
N PHE A 629 26.25 -11.85 -3.29
CA PHE A 629 25.36 -12.62 -4.15
C PHE A 629 26.21 -13.34 -5.21
N PRO A 630 26.42 -14.65 -5.10
CA PRO A 630 27.20 -15.40 -6.08
C PRO A 630 26.50 -15.44 -7.44
N LEU A 631 27.28 -15.34 -8.53
CA LEU A 631 26.77 -15.38 -9.89
C LEU A 631 26.73 -16.80 -10.46
N ALA A 632 25.85 -17.04 -11.43
CA ALA A 632 25.58 -18.33 -12.03
C ALA A 632 25.13 -19.39 -11.00
N THR A 633 24.32 -18.97 -10.04
CA THR A 633 23.73 -19.80 -8.99
C THR A 633 22.23 -19.56 -8.86
N PHE A 634 21.55 -20.52 -8.24
CA PHE A 634 20.20 -20.36 -7.72
C PHE A 634 20.29 -19.93 -6.26
N THR A 635 20.12 -18.65 -5.99
CA THR A 635 20.24 -18.05 -4.66
C THR A 635 18.86 -17.73 -4.10
N ALA A 636 18.58 -18.14 -2.85
CA ALA A 636 17.38 -17.76 -2.15
C ALA A 636 17.68 -16.82 -0.96
N VAL A 637 16.90 -15.73 -0.85
CA VAL A 637 16.90 -14.82 0.30
C VAL A 637 15.73 -15.19 1.19
N THR A 638 16.04 -15.57 2.43
CA THR A 638 15.10 -16.14 3.39
C THR A 638 15.05 -15.33 4.68
N GLY A 639 14.19 -15.70 5.60
CA GLY A 639 14.05 -15.09 6.92
C GLY A 639 12.60 -14.79 7.28
N VAL A 640 12.35 -14.47 8.53
CA VAL A 640 11.02 -14.16 9.05
C VAL A 640 10.36 -12.97 8.33
N SER A 641 9.05 -12.84 8.45
CA SER A 641 8.32 -11.70 7.89
C SER A 641 8.83 -10.39 8.49
N GLY A 642 9.03 -9.36 7.65
CA GLY A 642 9.56 -8.06 8.08
C GLY A 642 11.06 -8.02 8.39
N SER A 643 11.85 -9.09 8.15
CA SER A 643 13.31 -9.12 8.44
C SER A 643 14.18 -8.27 7.52
N GLY A 644 13.62 -7.64 6.46
CA GLY A 644 14.35 -6.75 5.55
C GLY A 644 14.69 -7.36 4.19
N LYS A 645 14.19 -8.55 3.85
CA LYS A 645 14.44 -9.23 2.55
C LYS A 645 14.12 -8.36 1.34
N SER A 646 12.90 -7.84 1.27
CA SER A 646 12.45 -7.00 0.15
C SER A 646 13.19 -5.66 0.13
N THR A 647 13.58 -5.12 1.28
CA THR A 647 14.43 -3.92 1.35
C THR A 647 15.80 -4.18 0.73
N LEU A 648 16.45 -5.28 1.09
CA LEU A 648 17.76 -5.64 0.56
C LEU A 648 17.71 -5.91 -0.96
N VAL A 649 16.72 -6.71 -1.39
CA VAL A 649 16.64 -7.17 -2.78
C VAL A 649 15.97 -6.15 -3.69
N ASN A 650 14.74 -5.69 -3.34
CA ASN A 650 13.94 -4.84 -4.22
C ASN A 650 14.34 -3.36 -4.15
N GLU A 651 14.57 -2.83 -2.93
CA GLU A 651 14.86 -1.41 -2.76
C GLU A 651 16.34 -1.07 -3.02
N ILE A 652 17.26 -1.95 -2.69
CA ILE A 652 18.70 -1.69 -2.86
C ILE A 652 19.25 -2.41 -4.07
N LEU A 653 19.37 -3.75 -4.03
CA LEU A 653 20.07 -4.53 -5.07
C LEU A 653 19.46 -4.33 -6.46
N LYS A 654 18.16 -4.54 -6.60
CA LYS A 654 17.46 -4.39 -7.88
C LYS A 654 17.61 -3.01 -8.47
N LYS A 655 17.28 -1.96 -7.69
CA LYS A 655 17.35 -0.57 -8.16
C LYS A 655 18.77 -0.16 -8.49
N ALA A 656 19.76 -0.55 -7.67
CA ALA A 656 21.16 -0.26 -7.94
C ALA A 656 21.68 -0.96 -9.21
N LEU A 657 21.30 -2.23 -9.42
CA LEU A 657 21.63 -2.94 -10.64
C LEU A 657 20.93 -2.36 -11.88
N GLN A 658 19.65 -2.01 -11.77
CA GLN A 658 18.91 -1.35 -12.86
C GLN A 658 19.55 -0.01 -13.24
N GLN A 659 19.99 0.78 -12.26
CA GLN A 659 20.70 2.03 -12.49
C GLN A 659 22.03 1.80 -13.22
N LYS A 660 22.84 0.84 -12.77
CA LYS A 660 24.19 0.59 -13.32
C LYS A 660 24.18 -0.15 -14.66
N VAL A 661 23.30 -1.15 -14.83
CA VAL A 661 23.27 -2.02 -16.01
C VAL A 661 22.34 -1.47 -17.09
N SER A 662 21.14 -0.99 -16.70
CA SER A 662 20.10 -0.56 -17.64
C SER A 662 19.95 0.97 -17.74
N ARG A 663 20.80 1.74 -17.05
CA ARG A 663 20.72 3.21 -16.94
C ARG A 663 19.33 3.70 -16.54
N SER A 664 18.65 2.95 -15.67
CA SER A 664 17.36 3.33 -15.13
C SER A 664 17.51 4.51 -14.16
N HIS A 665 16.48 5.34 -14.10
CA HIS A 665 16.41 6.48 -13.17
C HIS A 665 15.95 6.09 -11.74
N ALA A 666 15.82 4.80 -11.46
CA ALA A 666 15.42 4.34 -10.13
C ALA A 666 16.48 4.69 -9.08
N LYS A 667 16.07 5.35 -8.01
CA LYS A 667 16.95 5.67 -6.87
C LYS A 667 17.03 4.46 -5.93
N PRO A 668 18.19 3.84 -5.76
CA PRO A 668 18.37 2.74 -4.82
C PRO A 668 18.29 3.24 -3.39
N GLY A 669 17.85 2.37 -2.46
CA GLY A 669 17.86 2.64 -1.03
C GLY A 669 19.29 2.86 -0.50
N LYS A 670 19.39 3.33 0.74
CA LYS A 670 20.66 3.71 1.38
C LYS A 670 21.63 2.54 1.46
N HIS A 671 22.76 2.69 0.82
CA HIS A 671 23.91 1.77 0.85
C HIS A 671 25.17 2.53 0.47
N LYS A 672 26.34 2.02 0.81
CA LYS A 672 27.61 2.70 0.51
C LYS A 672 28.02 2.53 -0.95
N LYS A 673 27.99 1.31 -1.45
CA LYS A 673 28.31 0.96 -2.85
C LYS A 673 27.85 -0.43 -3.23
N ILE A 674 27.75 -0.66 -4.54
CA ILE A 674 27.59 -1.99 -5.14
C ILE A 674 28.77 -2.29 -6.07
N THR A 675 29.26 -3.53 -6.04
CA THR A 675 30.43 -3.96 -6.85
C THR A 675 30.13 -5.30 -7.52
N GLY A 676 30.84 -5.62 -8.61
CA GLY A 676 30.75 -6.91 -9.30
C GLY A 676 29.64 -7.01 -10.34
N PHE A 677 28.98 -5.90 -10.66
CA PHE A 677 27.87 -5.85 -11.63
C PHE A 677 28.33 -5.89 -13.10
N GLU A 678 29.61 -5.69 -13.38
CA GLU A 678 30.20 -5.62 -14.74
C GLU A 678 30.03 -6.93 -15.53
N SER A 679 29.77 -8.02 -14.82
CA SER A 679 29.52 -9.34 -15.40
C SER A 679 28.08 -9.57 -15.82
N ILE A 680 27.18 -8.65 -15.53
CA ILE A 680 25.75 -8.74 -15.83
C ILE A 680 25.45 -7.95 -17.09
N GLU A 681 24.71 -8.55 -18.01
CA GLU A 681 24.24 -7.91 -19.23
C GLU A 681 22.85 -7.29 -19.07
N LYS A 682 21.96 -8.00 -18.34
CA LYS A 682 20.56 -7.56 -18.14
C LYS A 682 20.05 -7.96 -16.77
N VAL A 683 19.30 -7.09 -16.16
CA VAL A 683 18.53 -7.36 -14.93
C VAL A 683 17.07 -7.55 -15.31
N ILE A 684 16.49 -8.69 -14.92
CA ILE A 684 15.13 -9.09 -15.24
C ILE A 684 14.37 -9.23 -13.93
N ASP A 685 13.43 -8.32 -13.73
CA ASP A 685 12.55 -8.30 -12.56
C ASP A 685 11.23 -9.01 -12.87
N ILE A 686 10.90 -10.00 -12.07
CA ILE A 686 9.69 -10.82 -12.21
C ILE A 686 8.89 -10.73 -10.91
N ASP A 687 8.07 -9.71 -10.82
CA ASP A 687 7.18 -9.44 -9.70
C ASP A 687 5.73 -9.86 -9.98
N GLN A 688 4.87 -9.79 -8.98
CA GLN A 688 3.46 -10.15 -9.05
C GLN A 688 2.55 -9.06 -9.66
N SER A 689 3.12 -7.93 -10.13
CA SER A 689 2.34 -6.87 -10.76
C SER A 689 1.67 -7.34 -12.06
N PRO A 690 0.47 -6.84 -12.40
CA PRO A 690 -0.22 -7.22 -13.63
C PRO A 690 0.63 -7.02 -14.88
N ILE A 691 0.49 -7.90 -15.88
CA ILE A 691 1.17 -7.79 -17.17
C ILE A 691 0.61 -6.67 -18.07
N GLY A 692 -0.42 -5.97 -17.61
CA GLY A 692 -1.01 -4.80 -18.23
C GLY A 692 -2.17 -4.25 -17.42
N ARG A 693 -2.44 -2.96 -17.63
CA ARG A 693 -3.46 -2.22 -16.88
C ARG A 693 -4.81 -2.11 -17.61
N THR A 694 -4.87 -2.57 -18.86
CA THR A 694 -6.06 -2.46 -19.70
C THR A 694 -6.55 -3.83 -20.17
N PRO A 695 -7.83 -4.00 -20.49
CA PRO A 695 -8.37 -5.24 -21.04
C PRO A 695 -7.76 -5.68 -22.38
N ARG A 696 -7.02 -4.79 -23.06
CA ARG A 696 -6.30 -5.08 -24.31
C ARG A 696 -5.02 -5.88 -24.08
N SER A 697 -4.42 -5.75 -22.92
CA SER A 697 -3.27 -6.56 -22.54
C SER A 697 -3.74 -7.98 -22.23
N ASN A 698 -3.10 -8.97 -22.83
CA ASN A 698 -3.41 -10.38 -22.65
C ASN A 698 -2.16 -11.24 -22.84
N PRO A 699 -2.18 -12.55 -22.51
CA PRO A 699 -1.07 -13.46 -22.67
C PRO A 699 -0.45 -13.43 -24.06
N ALA A 700 -1.25 -13.42 -25.10
CA ALA A 700 -0.78 -13.44 -26.50
C ALA A 700 0.00 -12.17 -26.87
N THR A 701 -0.49 -11.00 -26.45
CA THR A 701 0.20 -9.72 -26.74
C THR A 701 1.46 -9.56 -25.89
N TYR A 702 1.41 -9.93 -24.62
CA TYR A 702 2.54 -9.78 -23.71
C TYR A 702 3.74 -10.65 -24.10
N THR A 703 3.50 -11.88 -24.49
CA THR A 703 4.56 -12.80 -24.96
C THR A 703 4.95 -12.58 -26.43
N SER A 704 4.34 -11.60 -27.09
CA SER A 704 4.54 -11.30 -28.52
C SER A 704 4.22 -12.48 -29.46
N VAL A 705 3.50 -13.49 -28.99
CA VAL A 705 3.03 -14.59 -29.86
C VAL A 705 1.96 -14.09 -30.83
N PHE A 706 1.20 -13.10 -30.40
CA PHE A 706 0.14 -12.50 -31.22
C PHE A 706 0.67 -11.80 -32.48
N ASP A 707 1.90 -11.28 -32.45
CA ASP A 707 2.54 -10.69 -33.61
C ASP A 707 2.80 -11.71 -34.71
N ASP A 708 3.26 -12.91 -34.34
CA ASP A 708 3.50 -14.01 -35.28
C ASP A 708 2.15 -14.58 -35.79
N ILE A 709 1.11 -14.63 -34.95
CA ILE A 709 -0.24 -15.06 -35.37
C ILE A 709 -0.83 -14.07 -36.38
N ARG A 710 -0.71 -12.75 -36.14
CA ARG A 710 -1.18 -11.73 -37.09
C ARG A 710 -0.44 -11.79 -38.43
N ASP A 711 0.86 -12.05 -38.41
CA ASP A 711 1.65 -12.25 -39.62
C ASP A 711 1.17 -13.47 -40.39
N LEU A 712 0.84 -14.57 -39.71
CA LEU A 712 0.29 -15.78 -40.31
C LEU A 712 -1.08 -15.53 -40.97
N PHE A 713 -1.99 -14.81 -40.29
CA PHE A 713 -3.29 -14.47 -40.85
C PHE A 713 -3.17 -13.56 -42.07
N ALA A 714 -2.23 -12.61 -42.07
CA ALA A 714 -1.99 -11.75 -43.25
C ALA A 714 -1.44 -12.53 -44.45
N GLN A 715 -0.93 -13.73 -44.27
CA GLN A 715 -0.44 -14.60 -45.34
C GLN A 715 -1.47 -15.57 -45.88
N THR A 716 -2.68 -15.65 -45.30
CA THR A 716 -3.76 -16.49 -45.79
C THR A 716 -4.25 -16.01 -47.18
N ASN A 717 -4.81 -16.92 -47.96
CA ASN A 717 -5.35 -16.57 -49.29
C ASN A 717 -6.48 -15.54 -49.20
N GLU A 718 -7.36 -15.68 -48.21
CA GLU A 718 -8.48 -14.77 -47.99
C GLU A 718 -7.98 -13.34 -47.64
N ALA A 719 -7.01 -13.22 -46.76
CA ALA A 719 -6.42 -11.94 -46.45
C ALA A 719 -5.73 -11.27 -47.64
N LYS A 720 -5.05 -12.04 -48.48
CA LYS A 720 -4.40 -11.55 -49.70
C LYS A 720 -5.38 -11.07 -50.73
N VAL A 721 -6.51 -11.77 -50.93
CA VAL A 721 -7.57 -11.37 -51.85
C VAL A 721 -8.15 -10.02 -51.47
N HIS A 722 -8.31 -9.79 -50.13
CA HIS A 722 -8.84 -8.52 -49.63
C HIS A 722 -7.76 -7.44 -49.42
N GLY A 723 -6.47 -7.74 -49.66
CA GLY A 723 -5.37 -6.83 -49.46
C GLY A 723 -5.09 -6.52 -47.99
N TYR A 724 -5.52 -7.41 -47.07
CA TYR A 724 -5.37 -7.22 -45.66
C TYR A 724 -3.92 -7.43 -45.19
N LYS A 725 -3.37 -6.44 -44.53
CA LYS A 725 -2.04 -6.47 -43.94
C LYS A 725 -2.11 -6.85 -42.45
N LYS A 726 -0.97 -7.14 -41.81
CA LYS A 726 -0.82 -7.45 -40.40
C LYS A 726 -1.62 -6.53 -39.45
N GLY A 727 -1.71 -5.23 -39.78
CA GLY A 727 -2.46 -4.23 -38.99
C GLY A 727 -3.95 -4.52 -38.91
N ARG A 728 -4.56 -5.15 -39.94
CA ARG A 728 -5.97 -5.53 -39.98
C ARG A 728 -6.35 -6.45 -38.84
N PHE A 729 -5.47 -7.36 -38.48
CA PHE A 729 -5.65 -8.35 -37.42
C PHE A 729 -5.25 -7.86 -36.03
N SER A 730 -5.06 -6.53 -35.87
CA SER A 730 -4.79 -5.92 -34.57
C SER A 730 -6.07 -5.28 -34.00
N PHE A 731 -6.47 -5.68 -32.83
CA PHE A 731 -7.58 -5.02 -32.11
C PHE A 731 -7.21 -3.65 -31.53
N ASN A 732 -5.94 -3.23 -31.61
CA ASN A 732 -5.47 -1.91 -31.18
C ASN A 732 -5.52 -0.85 -32.30
N VAL A 733 -5.57 -1.26 -33.55
CA VAL A 733 -5.48 -0.38 -34.72
C VAL A 733 -6.84 -0.28 -35.41
N LYS A 734 -7.17 0.92 -35.88
CA LYS A 734 -8.38 1.13 -36.69
C LYS A 734 -8.34 0.30 -37.97
N GLY A 735 -9.51 -0.10 -38.47
CA GLY A 735 -9.69 -0.84 -39.71
C GLY A 735 -10.13 -2.29 -39.55
N GLY A 736 -9.59 -3.03 -38.53
CA GLY A 736 -9.99 -4.43 -38.26
C GLY A 736 -10.69 -4.63 -36.93
N ARG A 737 -10.58 -3.70 -36.03
CA ARG A 737 -11.20 -3.78 -34.70
C ARG A 737 -12.67 -3.36 -34.73
N CYS A 738 -13.42 -3.81 -33.74
CA CYS A 738 -14.75 -3.27 -33.47
C CYS A 738 -14.61 -1.81 -33.00
N GLU A 739 -15.24 -0.87 -33.70
CA GLU A 739 -15.13 0.54 -33.36
C GLU A 739 -16.03 0.94 -32.17
N ALA A 740 -17.09 0.17 -31.86
CA ALA A 740 -17.95 0.42 -30.70
C ALA A 740 -17.19 0.27 -29.39
N CYS A 741 -16.47 -0.84 -29.20
CA CYS A 741 -15.62 -1.06 -28.02
C CYS A 741 -14.15 -0.69 -28.27
N LYS A 742 -13.81 -0.17 -29.42
CA LYS A 742 -12.43 0.19 -29.82
C LYS A 742 -11.43 -0.97 -29.67
N GLY A 743 -11.90 -2.21 -29.76
CA GLY A 743 -11.11 -3.42 -29.62
C GLY A 743 -10.99 -3.99 -28.20
N ASP A 744 -11.64 -3.41 -27.20
CA ASP A 744 -11.61 -3.92 -25.83
C ASP A 744 -12.43 -5.21 -25.67
N GLY A 745 -13.46 -5.41 -26.50
CA GLY A 745 -14.42 -6.52 -26.41
C GLY A 745 -15.48 -6.28 -25.33
N ILE A 746 -15.22 -5.38 -24.41
CA ILE A 746 -16.08 -5.01 -23.29
C ILE A 746 -16.27 -3.50 -23.25
N ILE A 747 -17.34 -3.05 -22.64
CA ILE A 747 -17.64 -1.64 -22.40
C ILE A 747 -17.58 -1.42 -20.89
N LYS A 748 -16.77 -0.46 -20.47
CA LYS A 748 -16.68 -0.02 -19.08
C LYS A 748 -17.82 0.97 -18.82
N ILE A 749 -18.66 0.67 -17.86
CA ILE A 749 -19.67 1.57 -17.33
C ILE A 749 -19.15 2.14 -16.01
N GLU A 750 -18.81 3.43 -15.99
CA GLU A 750 -18.32 4.10 -14.80
C GLU A 750 -19.47 4.39 -13.85
N MET A 751 -19.34 3.86 -12.64
CA MET A 751 -20.32 4.01 -11.57
C MET A 751 -19.71 4.91 -10.49
N HIS A 752 -20.12 6.19 -10.43
CA HIS A 752 -19.50 7.20 -9.56
C HIS A 752 -19.37 6.82 -8.08
N PHE A 753 -20.22 5.95 -7.55
CA PHE A 753 -20.22 5.53 -6.12
C PHE A 753 -20.08 4.02 -5.93
N LEU A 754 -20.01 3.25 -7.01
CA LEU A 754 -19.90 1.78 -7.02
C LEU A 754 -18.69 1.37 -7.85
N PRO A 755 -18.19 0.14 -7.72
CA PRO A 755 -17.20 -0.39 -8.62
C PRO A 755 -17.67 -0.34 -10.08
N ASP A 756 -16.76 -0.01 -10.98
CA ASP A 756 -17.06 0.02 -12.41
C ASP A 756 -17.55 -1.34 -12.92
N VAL A 757 -18.58 -1.34 -13.74
CA VAL A 757 -19.15 -2.55 -14.32
C VAL A 757 -18.60 -2.73 -15.74
N TYR A 758 -18.18 -3.94 -16.06
CA TYR A 758 -17.69 -4.30 -17.38
C TYR A 758 -18.70 -5.25 -18.05
N VAL A 759 -19.28 -4.82 -19.16
CA VAL A 759 -20.25 -5.62 -19.92
C VAL A 759 -19.68 -5.98 -21.30
N PRO A 760 -19.98 -7.17 -21.86
CA PRO A 760 -19.60 -7.51 -23.22
C PRO A 760 -20.14 -6.48 -24.21
N CYS A 761 -19.35 -6.13 -25.23
CA CYS A 761 -19.77 -5.22 -26.27
C CYS A 761 -20.93 -5.84 -27.09
N GLU A 762 -22.06 -5.16 -27.19
CA GLU A 762 -23.26 -5.62 -27.92
C GLU A 762 -23.03 -5.75 -29.41
N VAL A 763 -22.06 -5.02 -29.99
CA VAL A 763 -21.79 -5.05 -31.44
C VAL A 763 -20.91 -6.25 -31.83
N CYS A 764 -19.85 -6.51 -31.09
CA CYS A 764 -18.91 -7.59 -31.40
C CYS A 764 -19.07 -8.83 -30.50
N HIS A 765 -19.96 -8.79 -29.52
CA HIS A 765 -20.18 -9.86 -28.54
C HIS A 765 -18.91 -10.41 -27.91
N GLY A 766 -18.00 -9.51 -27.52
CA GLY A 766 -16.71 -9.87 -26.92
C GLY A 766 -15.58 -10.17 -27.91
N LYS A 767 -15.87 -10.35 -29.21
CA LYS A 767 -14.90 -10.82 -30.22
C LYS A 767 -13.83 -9.79 -30.60
N ARG A 768 -13.94 -8.52 -30.20
CA ARG A 768 -12.97 -7.42 -30.41
C ARG A 768 -12.80 -6.92 -31.86
N TYR A 769 -13.26 -7.66 -32.87
CA TYR A 769 -13.09 -7.36 -34.28
C TYR A 769 -14.41 -7.05 -34.99
N ASN A 770 -14.30 -6.42 -36.16
CA ASN A 770 -15.43 -6.25 -37.05
C ASN A 770 -15.69 -7.55 -37.83
N SER A 771 -16.90 -7.66 -38.43
CA SER A 771 -17.34 -8.85 -39.16
C SER A 771 -16.41 -9.24 -40.31
N GLU A 772 -15.96 -8.26 -41.11
CA GLU A 772 -15.07 -8.49 -42.25
C GLU A 772 -13.73 -9.12 -41.85
N THR A 773 -13.15 -8.71 -40.72
CA THR A 773 -11.89 -9.32 -40.22
C THR A 773 -12.10 -10.75 -39.74
N LEU A 774 -13.31 -11.04 -39.20
CA LEU A 774 -13.68 -12.38 -38.72
C LEU A 774 -13.98 -13.39 -39.87
N GLU A 775 -14.16 -12.92 -41.09
CA GLU A 775 -14.30 -13.78 -42.25
C GLU A 775 -13.03 -14.46 -42.70
N VAL A 776 -11.87 -13.95 -42.27
CA VAL A 776 -10.57 -14.55 -42.59
C VAL A 776 -10.27 -15.72 -41.63
N HIS A 777 -10.01 -16.89 -42.20
CA HIS A 777 -9.77 -18.11 -41.43
C HIS A 777 -8.37 -18.69 -41.72
N TYR A 778 -7.79 -19.27 -40.65
CA TYR A 778 -6.64 -20.15 -40.76
C TYR A 778 -6.98 -21.51 -40.13
N LYS A 779 -6.91 -22.57 -40.93
CA LYS A 779 -7.37 -23.94 -40.56
C LYS A 779 -8.78 -23.95 -39.96
N GLY A 780 -9.68 -23.18 -40.52
CA GLY A 780 -11.06 -23.12 -40.10
C GLY A 780 -11.37 -22.28 -38.84
N LYS A 781 -10.39 -21.56 -38.29
CA LYS A 781 -10.53 -20.67 -37.12
C LYS A 781 -10.25 -19.23 -37.53
N ASN A 782 -11.08 -18.30 -37.07
CA ASN A 782 -10.84 -16.87 -37.22
C ASN A 782 -9.95 -16.33 -36.07
N ILE A 783 -9.53 -15.09 -36.17
CA ILE A 783 -8.58 -14.48 -35.21
C ILE A 783 -9.16 -14.36 -33.77
N ALA A 784 -10.47 -14.18 -33.61
CA ALA A 784 -11.12 -14.13 -32.30
C ALA A 784 -11.16 -15.52 -31.65
N GLU A 785 -11.53 -16.55 -32.42
CA GLU A 785 -11.52 -17.93 -31.95
C GLU A 785 -10.13 -18.42 -31.55
N ILE A 786 -9.07 -17.89 -32.19
CA ILE A 786 -7.69 -18.16 -31.76
C ILE A 786 -7.40 -17.53 -30.38
N LEU A 787 -7.90 -16.31 -30.14
CA LEU A 787 -7.73 -15.66 -28.82
C LEU A 787 -8.52 -16.37 -27.70
N GLU A 788 -9.62 -17.05 -28.04
CA GLU A 788 -10.42 -17.83 -27.10
C GLU A 788 -9.81 -19.21 -26.79
N MET A 789 -8.85 -19.68 -27.60
CA MET A 789 -8.15 -20.93 -27.34
C MET A 789 -7.34 -20.87 -26.05
N THR A 790 -7.29 -21.99 -25.33
CA THR A 790 -6.27 -22.18 -24.29
C THR A 790 -4.86 -22.22 -24.91
N VAL A 791 -3.83 -21.92 -24.13
CA VAL A 791 -2.45 -21.99 -24.60
C VAL A 791 -2.10 -23.44 -25.04
N GLU A 792 -2.64 -24.43 -24.35
CA GLU A 792 -2.47 -25.86 -24.66
C GLU A 792 -3.08 -26.22 -26.02
N ASP A 793 -4.33 -25.84 -26.27
CA ASP A 793 -4.99 -26.05 -27.54
C ASP A 793 -4.30 -25.31 -28.69
N ALA A 794 -3.88 -24.06 -28.41
CA ALA A 794 -3.14 -23.27 -29.38
C ALA A 794 -1.77 -23.89 -29.71
N LEU A 795 -1.08 -24.49 -28.74
CA LEU A 795 0.19 -25.17 -28.95
C LEU A 795 0.04 -26.36 -29.91
N GLU A 796 -1.02 -27.15 -29.75
CA GLU A 796 -1.32 -28.26 -30.67
C GLU A 796 -1.76 -27.74 -32.06
N PHE A 797 -2.60 -26.69 -32.09
CA PHE A 797 -3.08 -26.07 -33.33
C PHE A 797 -1.93 -25.51 -34.18
N PHE A 798 -0.94 -24.86 -33.55
CA PHE A 798 0.21 -24.25 -34.21
C PHE A 798 1.47 -25.12 -34.19
N LYS A 799 1.37 -26.43 -33.93
CA LYS A 799 2.52 -27.34 -33.76
C LYS A 799 3.51 -27.33 -34.93
N HIS A 800 3.04 -27.00 -36.15
CA HIS A 800 3.86 -26.93 -37.37
C HIS A 800 4.43 -25.52 -37.64
N ILE A 801 4.19 -24.54 -36.78
CA ILE A 801 4.73 -23.18 -36.90
C ILE A 801 5.80 -22.96 -35.81
N PRO A 802 7.11 -23.17 -36.11
CA PRO A 802 8.14 -23.22 -35.09
C PRO A 802 8.24 -21.97 -34.19
N LYS A 803 8.02 -20.78 -34.79
CA LYS A 803 8.08 -19.50 -34.03
C LYS A 803 6.97 -19.40 -32.99
N ILE A 804 5.73 -19.73 -33.38
CA ILE A 804 4.57 -19.69 -32.49
C ILE A 804 4.70 -20.80 -31.44
N LYS A 805 4.99 -22.03 -31.90
CA LYS A 805 5.17 -23.21 -31.03
C LYS A 805 6.16 -22.94 -29.89
N ARG A 806 7.33 -22.36 -30.19
CA ARG A 806 8.37 -22.09 -29.18
C ARG A 806 7.86 -21.15 -28.09
N LYS A 807 7.12 -20.10 -28.45
CA LYS A 807 6.59 -19.12 -27.48
C LYS A 807 5.44 -19.73 -26.64
N LEU A 808 4.54 -20.48 -27.26
CA LEU A 808 3.47 -21.18 -26.55
C LEU A 808 4.02 -22.25 -25.60
N GLN A 809 5.05 -22.97 -26.01
CA GLN A 809 5.70 -24.00 -25.18
C GLN A 809 6.26 -23.41 -23.90
N THR A 810 6.86 -22.22 -23.92
CA THR A 810 7.36 -21.59 -22.70
C THR A 810 6.24 -21.23 -21.71
N ILE A 811 5.04 -20.91 -22.19
CA ILE A 811 3.86 -20.65 -21.34
C ILE A 811 3.38 -21.97 -20.70
N VAL A 812 3.37 -23.06 -21.46
CA VAL A 812 3.02 -24.40 -20.94
C VAL A 812 4.06 -24.87 -19.92
N ASP A 813 5.36 -24.64 -20.20
CA ASP A 813 6.47 -25.03 -19.31
C ASP A 813 6.36 -24.40 -17.91
N VAL A 814 5.82 -23.19 -17.80
CA VAL A 814 5.57 -22.51 -16.49
C VAL A 814 4.22 -22.88 -15.89
N GLY A 815 3.49 -23.86 -16.45
CA GLY A 815 2.23 -24.35 -15.91
C GLY A 815 1.00 -23.47 -16.21
N LEU A 816 1.03 -22.64 -17.27
CA LEU A 816 -0.08 -21.78 -17.68
C LEU A 816 -0.79 -22.26 -18.96
N GLY A 817 -0.77 -23.57 -19.25
CA GLY A 817 -1.41 -24.14 -20.42
C GLY A 817 -2.93 -23.94 -20.48
N TYR A 818 -3.57 -23.85 -19.33
CA TYR A 818 -5.01 -23.66 -19.18
C TYR A 818 -5.51 -22.23 -19.45
N VAL A 819 -4.63 -21.23 -19.42
CA VAL A 819 -4.97 -19.82 -19.63
C VAL A 819 -5.33 -19.60 -21.09
N THR A 820 -6.37 -18.79 -21.40
CA THR A 820 -6.70 -18.46 -22.78
C THR A 820 -5.80 -17.36 -23.33
N LEU A 821 -5.48 -17.41 -24.63
CA LEU A 821 -4.58 -16.45 -25.28
C LEU A 821 -5.07 -15.00 -25.16
N GLY A 822 -6.37 -14.79 -25.24
CA GLY A 822 -7.02 -13.48 -25.19
C GLY A 822 -7.50 -13.05 -23.81
N GLN A 823 -7.20 -13.80 -22.75
CA GLN A 823 -7.64 -13.49 -21.39
C GLN A 823 -7.13 -12.10 -20.96
N PRO A 824 -7.98 -11.19 -20.49
CA PRO A 824 -7.54 -9.87 -20.04
C PRO A 824 -6.50 -9.97 -18.92
N ALA A 825 -5.45 -9.17 -19.01
CA ALA A 825 -4.37 -9.15 -18.01
C ALA A 825 -4.88 -8.86 -16.59
N THR A 826 -5.97 -8.12 -16.47
CA THR A 826 -6.62 -7.74 -15.21
C THR A 826 -7.33 -8.89 -14.49
N THR A 827 -7.57 -10.00 -15.18
CA THR A 827 -8.22 -11.21 -14.62
C THR A 827 -7.23 -12.27 -14.18
N LEU A 828 -5.94 -12.10 -14.51
CA LEU A 828 -4.88 -12.99 -14.05
C LEU A 828 -4.59 -12.76 -12.57
N SER A 829 -4.36 -13.83 -11.83
CA SER A 829 -3.82 -13.76 -10.47
C SER A 829 -2.38 -13.23 -10.47
N GLY A 830 -1.90 -12.74 -9.31
CA GLY A 830 -0.52 -12.27 -9.20
C GLY A 830 0.52 -13.33 -9.60
N GLY A 831 0.31 -14.58 -9.16
CA GLY A 831 1.19 -15.69 -9.53
C GLY A 831 1.12 -16.08 -11.01
N GLU A 832 -0.06 -16.00 -11.65
CA GLU A 832 -0.19 -16.21 -13.11
C GLU A 832 0.50 -15.10 -13.90
N ALA A 833 0.34 -13.84 -13.47
CA ALA A 833 1.02 -12.70 -14.09
C ALA A 833 2.56 -12.84 -13.98
N GLN A 834 3.07 -13.24 -12.84
CA GLN A 834 4.48 -13.48 -12.60
C GLN A 834 5.04 -14.61 -13.49
N ARG A 835 4.34 -15.75 -13.55
CA ARG A 835 4.73 -16.86 -14.44
C ARG A 835 4.65 -16.48 -15.93
N MET A 836 3.69 -15.63 -16.30
CA MET A 836 3.61 -15.11 -17.67
C MET A 836 4.81 -14.22 -18.02
N LYS A 837 5.28 -13.38 -17.08
CA LYS A 837 6.51 -12.59 -17.24
C LYS A 837 7.72 -13.52 -17.44
N LEU A 838 7.83 -14.55 -16.60
CA LEU A 838 8.90 -15.55 -16.74
C LEU A 838 8.84 -16.24 -18.11
N ALA A 839 7.69 -16.69 -18.57
CA ALA A 839 7.50 -17.30 -19.90
C ALA A 839 7.94 -16.37 -21.03
N SER A 840 7.64 -15.07 -20.92
CA SER A 840 8.05 -14.06 -21.89
C SER A 840 9.57 -13.90 -22.01
N GLU A 841 10.32 -14.10 -20.94
CA GLU A 841 11.79 -14.01 -20.97
C GLU A 841 12.45 -15.33 -21.43
N LEU A 842 11.81 -16.47 -21.17
CA LEU A 842 12.34 -17.79 -21.50
C LEU A 842 12.53 -18.05 -23.01
N HIS A 843 11.71 -17.45 -23.86
CA HIS A 843 11.82 -17.65 -25.31
C HIS A 843 12.92 -16.79 -25.97
N ARG A 844 13.45 -15.79 -25.22
CA ARG A 844 14.52 -14.92 -25.69
C ARG A 844 15.86 -15.65 -25.55
N SER A 845 16.77 -15.40 -26.48
CA SER A 845 18.15 -15.92 -26.38
C SER A 845 18.85 -15.24 -25.21
N SER A 846 19.53 -16.03 -24.38
CA SER A 846 20.33 -15.53 -23.27
C SER A 846 21.80 -15.94 -23.50
N ASN A 847 22.71 -15.00 -23.24
CA ASN A 847 24.16 -15.23 -23.28
C ASN A 847 24.71 -15.78 -21.95
N GLY A 848 23.83 -16.20 -21.02
CA GLY A 848 24.24 -16.69 -19.70
C GLY A 848 24.72 -15.61 -18.74
N ARG A 849 24.36 -14.32 -18.96
CA ARG A 849 24.77 -13.19 -18.13
C ARG A 849 23.59 -12.39 -17.58
N ASN A 850 22.38 -12.96 -17.64
CA ASN A 850 21.22 -12.31 -17.10
C ASN A 850 21.11 -12.56 -15.61
N PHE A 851 20.62 -11.55 -14.89
CA PHE A 851 20.33 -11.61 -13.47
C PHE A 851 18.81 -11.53 -13.28
N TYR A 852 18.20 -12.63 -12.89
CA TYR A 852 16.76 -12.75 -12.64
C TYR A 852 16.47 -12.53 -11.17
N ILE A 853 15.51 -11.66 -10.86
CA ILE A 853 15.01 -11.42 -9.51
C ILE A 853 13.54 -11.81 -9.48
N LEU A 854 13.17 -12.74 -8.60
CA LEU A 854 11.80 -13.19 -8.41
C LEU A 854 11.39 -12.97 -6.95
N ASP A 855 10.23 -12.36 -6.76
CA ASP A 855 9.67 -12.11 -5.42
C ASP A 855 8.53 -13.10 -5.16
N GLU A 856 8.73 -14.02 -4.21
CA GLU A 856 7.80 -15.06 -3.80
C GLU A 856 7.12 -15.79 -4.99
N PRO A 857 7.90 -16.41 -5.90
CA PRO A 857 7.36 -17.00 -7.13
C PRO A 857 6.47 -18.23 -6.91
N THR A 858 6.40 -18.77 -5.71
CA THR A 858 5.55 -19.93 -5.37
C THR A 858 4.18 -19.57 -4.83
N THR A 859 3.88 -18.27 -4.74
CA THR A 859 2.57 -17.77 -4.31
C THR A 859 1.43 -18.40 -5.12
N GLY A 860 0.47 -19.02 -4.43
CA GLY A 860 -0.71 -19.63 -5.07
C GLY A 860 -0.42 -20.91 -5.85
N LEU A 861 0.72 -21.55 -5.62
CA LEU A 861 1.12 -22.76 -6.35
C LEU A 861 0.98 -24.04 -5.51
N HIS A 862 0.34 -25.04 -6.10
CA HIS A 862 0.39 -26.41 -5.61
C HIS A 862 1.81 -26.99 -5.75
N ALA A 863 2.17 -27.97 -4.92
CA ALA A 863 3.51 -28.61 -4.93
C ALA A 863 3.94 -29.13 -6.32
N GLU A 864 3.02 -29.64 -7.14
CA GLU A 864 3.30 -30.04 -8.52
C GLU A 864 3.67 -28.85 -9.42
N ASP A 865 2.99 -27.71 -9.25
CA ASP A 865 3.31 -26.48 -10.01
C ASP A 865 4.65 -25.91 -9.58
N ILE A 866 4.99 -26.00 -8.28
CA ILE A 866 6.32 -25.64 -7.74
C ILE A 866 7.40 -26.52 -8.35
N ALA A 867 7.16 -27.83 -8.47
CA ALA A 867 8.11 -28.75 -9.10
C ALA A 867 8.38 -28.38 -10.58
N ARG A 868 7.34 -27.96 -11.31
CA ARG A 868 7.47 -27.48 -12.70
C ARG A 868 8.25 -26.17 -12.77
N LEU A 869 7.91 -25.22 -11.91
CA LEU A 869 8.61 -23.92 -11.84
C LEU A 869 10.09 -24.11 -11.51
N LEU A 870 10.44 -24.95 -10.55
CA LEU A 870 11.81 -25.25 -10.18
C LEU A 870 12.62 -25.81 -11.36
N LYS A 871 12.04 -26.70 -12.18
CA LYS A 871 12.70 -27.20 -13.40
C LYS A 871 13.07 -26.07 -14.37
N VAL A 872 12.17 -25.09 -14.49
CA VAL A 872 12.41 -23.91 -15.33
C VAL A 872 13.52 -23.04 -14.77
N LEU A 873 13.48 -22.73 -13.45
CA LEU A 873 14.50 -21.92 -12.80
C LEU A 873 15.88 -22.58 -12.83
N GLN A 874 15.93 -23.89 -12.57
CA GLN A 874 17.19 -24.67 -12.67
C GLN A 874 17.77 -24.63 -14.08
N ARG A 875 16.93 -24.77 -15.13
CA ARG A 875 17.36 -24.66 -16.53
C ARG A 875 17.95 -23.28 -16.87
N LEU A 876 17.41 -22.19 -16.28
CA LEU A 876 17.98 -20.85 -16.45
C LEU A 876 19.39 -20.76 -15.87
N VAL A 877 19.61 -21.32 -14.68
CA VAL A 877 20.92 -21.35 -14.03
C VAL A 877 21.89 -22.24 -14.78
N ASP A 878 21.45 -23.41 -15.27
CA ASP A 878 22.28 -24.32 -16.09
C ASP A 878 22.78 -23.64 -17.38
N ASN A 879 22.01 -22.67 -17.88
CA ASN A 879 22.44 -21.84 -19.02
C ASN A 879 23.36 -20.67 -18.62
N GLY A 880 23.90 -20.64 -17.39
CA GLY A 880 24.85 -19.66 -16.88
C GLY A 880 24.25 -18.41 -16.28
N ASN A 881 22.93 -18.25 -16.27
CA ASN A 881 22.28 -17.09 -15.67
C ASN A 881 22.29 -17.18 -14.13
N THR A 882 22.09 -16.05 -13.49
CA THR A 882 21.89 -15.96 -12.03
C THR A 882 20.41 -15.83 -11.75
N VAL A 883 19.90 -16.63 -10.83
CA VAL A 883 18.51 -16.55 -10.35
C VAL A 883 18.51 -16.26 -8.86
N LEU A 884 17.94 -15.14 -8.49
CA LEU A 884 17.72 -14.73 -7.10
C LEU A 884 16.23 -14.77 -6.78
N VAL A 885 15.85 -15.49 -5.74
CA VAL A 885 14.46 -15.54 -5.28
C VAL A 885 14.34 -15.06 -3.83
N ILE A 886 13.31 -14.31 -3.52
CA ILE A 886 12.86 -14.11 -2.14
C ILE A 886 11.83 -15.19 -1.87
N GLU A 887 12.05 -16.04 -0.87
CA GLU A 887 11.17 -17.20 -0.66
C GLU A 887 10.99 -17.59 0.81
N HIS A 888 9.82 -18.17 1.06
CA HIS A 888 9.45 -18.79 2.33
C HIS A 888 9.17 -20.28 2.19
N ASN A 889 8.88 -20.73 0.97
CA ASN A 889 8.58 -22.15 0.70
C ASN A 889 9.83 -23.00 0.84
N LEU A 890 9.79 -23.95 1.78
CA LEU A 890 10.92 -24.80 2.10
C LEU A 890 11.32 -25.75 0.96
N ASP A 891 10.39 -26.13 0.08
CA ASP A 891 10.69 -26.95 -1.08
C ASP A 891 11.56 -26.20 -2.12
N VAL A 892 11.38 -24.92 -2.25
CA VAL A 892 12.23 -24.05 -3.08
C VAL A 892 13.57 -23.80 -2.39
N ILE A 893 13.53 -23.45 -1.11
CA ILE A 893 14.71 -23.13 -0.31
C ILE A 893 15.69 -24.30 -0.28
N LYS A 894 15.20 -25.54 -0.06
CA LYS A 894 16.05 -26.74 -0.07
C LYS A 894 16.69 -27.01 -1.44
N CYS A 895 16.13 -26.48 -2.54
CA CYS A 895 16.65 -26.64 -3.90
C CYS A 895 17.64 -25.54 -4.32
N ALA A 896 17.83 -24.49 -3.50
CA ALA A 896 18.77 -23.42 -3.80
C ALA A 896 20.23 -23.87 -3.66
N ASP A 897 21.13 -23.26 -4.46
CA ASP A 897 22.57 -23.47 -4.34
C ASP A 897 23.16 -22.68 -3.18
N TYR A 898 22.60 -21.48 -2.92
CA TYR A 898 23.08 -20.56 -1.90
C TYR A 898 21.90 -19.87 -1.19
N LEU A 899 22.00 -19.73 0.10
CA LEU A 899 21.02 -19.03 0.93
C LEU A 899 21.61 -17.78 1.58
N ILE A 900 20.77 -16.76 1.74
CA ILE A 900 21.04 -15.58 2.54
C ILE A 900 19.84 -15.44 3.49
N ASP A 901 20.08 -15.71 4.78
CA ASP A 901 19.02 -15.70 5.79
C ASP A 901 19.10 -14.44 6.66
N LEU A 902 18.01 -13.66 6.66
CA LEU A 902 17.88 -12.41 7.41
C LEU A 902 17.01 -12.60 8.66
N GLY A 903 17.35 -11.90 9.71
CA GLY A 903 16.60 -11.95 10.95
C GLY A 903 17.25 -11.10 12.06
N PRO A 904 17.13 -11.53 13.34
CA PRO A 904 16.35 -12.71 13.82
C PRO A 904 14.83 -12.50 13.82
N GLU A 905 14.38 -11.24 13.96
CA GLU A 905 12.98 -10.86 14.05
C GLU A 905 12.57 -9.96 12.87
N GLY A 906 11.32 -9.51 12.87
CA GLY A 906 10.82 -8.47 11.96
C GLY A 906 11.02 -7.06 12.51
N GLY A 907 10.97 -6.04 11.64
CA GLY A 907 11.08 -4.63 12.02
C GLY A 907 12.43 -4.27 12.62
N ALA A 908 12.42 -3.50 13.71
CA ALA A 908 13.65 -3.01 14.36
C ALA A 908 14.53 -4.14 14.93
N GLY A 909 13.94 -5.28 15.30
CA GLY A 909 14.67 -6.47 15.76
C GLY A 909 15.26 -7.33 14.62
N GLY A 910 15.08 -6.93 13.36
CA GLY A 910 15.59 -7.60 12.17
C GLY A 910 16.74 -6.88 11.50
N GLY A 911 16.88 -7.07 10.21
CA GLY A 911 17.82 -6.32 9.37
C GLY A 911 19.26 -6.76 9.43
N THR A 912 19.55 -7.92 10.03
CA THR A 912 20.90 -8.50 10.10
C THR A 912 20.97 -9.81 9.32
N ILE A 913 22.17 -10.20 8.89
CA ILE A 913 22.42 -11.49 8.27
C ILE A 913 22.69 -12.51 9.39
N LEU A 914 21.84 -13.54 9.46
CA LEU A 914 21.99 -14.63 10.41
C LEU A 914 22.90 -15.73 9.89
N ALA A 915 22.73 -16.09 8.64
CA ALA A 915 23.50 -17.15 8.00
C ALA A 915 23.60 -16.94 6.49
N THR A 916 24.69 -17.39 5.89
CA THR A 916 24.87 -17.49 4.44
C THR A 916 25.55 -18.81 4.12
N GLY A 917 25.26 -19.35 2.95
CA GLY A 917 25.88 -20.59 2.48
C GLY A 917 24.91 -21.55 1.83
N THR A 918 25.27 -22.83 1.75
CA THR A 918 24.35 -23.86 1.22
C THR A 918 23.20 -24.12 2.21
N PRO A 919 22.07 -24.66 1.76
CA PRO A 919 20.97 -25.03 2.67
C PRO A 919 21.42 -25.90 3.84
N GLU A 920 22.37 -26.85 3.61
CA GLU A 920 22.92 -27.70 4.64
C GLU A 920 23.78 -26.94 5.68
N ALA A 921 24.46 -25.88 5.23
CA ALA A 921 25.23 -25.01 6.12
C ALA A 921 24.30 -24.15 7.00
N VAL A 922 23.27 -23.55 6.42
CA VAL A 922 22.29 -22.73 7.13
C VAL A 922 21.47 -23.58 8.12
N ALA A 923 21.14 -24.83 7.78
CA ALA A 923 20.41 -25.76 8.66
C ALA A 923 21.17 -26.06 9.98
N LYS A 924 22.48 -25.81 10.05
CA LYS A 924 23.30 -26.02 11.26
C LYS A 924 23.32 -24.79 12.18
N VAL A 925 22.80 -23.64 11.72
CA VAL A 925 22.81 -22.41 12.48
C VAL A 925 21.58 -22.33 13.38
N SER A 926 21.75 -22.51 14.67
CA SER A 926 20.66 -22.60 15.65
C SER A 926 19.86 -21.30 15.80
N THR A 927 20.46 -20.15 15.50
CA THR A 927 19.78 -18.83 15.54
C THR A 927 18.91 -18.55 14.31
N SER A 928 19.06 -19.32 13.25
CA SER A 928 18.27 -19.22 12.03
C SER A 928 16.98 -20.03 12.18
N PHE A 929 15.83 -19.38 12.19
CA PHE A 929 14.55 -20.07 12.14
C PHE A 929 14.38 -20.87 10.83
N THR A 930 14.77 -20.30 9.70
CA THR A 930 14.80 -21.00 8.42
C THR A 930 15.64 -22.27 8.51
N GLY A 931 16.83 -22.18 9.14
CA GLY A 931 17.72 -23.32 9.37
C GLY A 931 17.09 -24.43 10.20
N GLN A 932 16.37 -24.07 11.27
CA GLN A 932 15.68 -25.05 12.13
C GLN A 932 14.61 -25.85 11.37
N TYR A 933 13.82 -25.19 10.50
CA TYR A 933 12.82 -25.87 9.68
C TYR A 933 13.45 -26.68 8.55
N LEU A 934 14.52 -26.18 7.92
CA LEU A 934 15.28 -26.91 6.90
C LEU A 934 15.89 -28.20 7.43
N GLN A 935 16.40 -28.19 8.66
CA GLN A 935 16.98 -29.38 9.28
C GLN A 935 15.99 -30.55 9.34
N LYS A 936 14.70 -30.26 9.61
CA LYS A 936 13.64 -31.29 9.65
C LYS A 936 13.40 -31.93 8.28
N ILE A 937 13.61 -31.18 7.19
CA ILE A 937 13.34 -31.66 5.83
C ILE A 937 14.56 -32.30 5.19
N LEU A 938 15.76 -31.78 5.43
CA LEU A 938 17.00 -32.33 4.88
C LEU A 938 17.40 -33.67 5.53
N ASN A 939 16.93 -33.91 6.77
CA ASN A 939 17.17 -35.16 7.49
C ASN A 939 16.12 -36.28 7.22
N LYS A 940 15.02 -35.93 6.51
CA LYS A 940 14.00 -36.87 6.02
C LYS A 940 14.35 -37.35 4.61
#